data_8766c36605494af68966bb4848bb16d4
#
_entry.id   8766c36605494af68966bb4848bb16d4
#
_cell.length_a   1.000
_cell.length_b   1.000
_cell.length_c   1.000
_cell.angle_alpha   90.00
_cell.angle_beta   90.00
_cell.angle_gamma   90.00
#
_symmetry.space_group_name_H-M   'P 1'
#
loop_
_entity.id
_entity.type
_entity.pdbx_description
1 polymer ?
#
loop_
_entity_poly.entity_id
_entity_poly.type
_entity_poly.pdbx_seq_one_letter_code
_entity_poly.pdbx_strand_id
1 'polypeptide(L)'
;MSNSFDARASLNVDGKEYEIFQLTKVAGAERLPFSMKILLENLLRHEDGKTVEKNDIEAILQWDPSADPSKEIAYRPARVLMQDFTGVPAVVDLAAMRDAMKKLGGDPDKINPLQPAELVIDHSVQVDEFGSDQAMDLNASLEFSRNRERYNFLKWGQKAFSSFKVVPPDTGIVHQVNLEYLARVVFTQDNNGTTQAYPDTLVGTDSHTTMINGVGVLGWGVGGIEAEASMLGQPISMLIPKVVGFELTGKVPEGTTATDLVLTIVDMLRQHGVVGKFVEFHGEGLANLPLGDRATIANMAPEYGATCGIFPVDQETIDFLALSGRDAEQVALVEAYAKAQGMWNDEKSVTAEYSESLSLDMSTIVPSLAGPKRPQDRVPLSDSKSMYVDAHAALQKERGTQSTGTAAVAYNGSEFALNDGAVVIAAITSCTNTSNPNVMLGAGLVAKKAAALGVKVKPWVKTSLAPGSLVVTEYLENAGLLDPLKSLGFHVVGYGCTTCIGNSGPLPEPISKAIIDNDLTVTSVLSGNRNFEGRVHAEVKMNYLASPPLVVAYAIAGRMDIDVYNEPLTTTADGKEVFLKDIWPTQKEVADTVRDFLTVEQFTKSYKDLFAGDANWAKLDVEESQLYSWDDSTYVANPPYFENMTADISPVADITGARVLAYLGDSVTTDHISPAGAIKADSPAGKYLQEKGVNPGDFNSYGSRRGNHEIMMRGTFANIRLRNKMAPGTEGGFTRMQPADTETTIFEAAMQYQADNVPTIILAGKEYGSGSSRDWA
;
A
#
# COMPACT_ATOMS: atom_id res chain seq x y z
N MET A 1 14.96 -22.03 -25.53
CA MET A 1 13.55 -21.90 -25.12
C MET A 1 12.74 -22.77 -26.05
N SER A 2 11.89 -23.63 -25.52
CA SER A 2 10.94 -24.41 -26.30
C SER A 2 9.87 -23.50 -26.91
N ASN A 3 9.10 -23.98 -27.86
CA ASN A 3 7.97 -23.27 -28.45
C ASN A 3 6.92 -24.31 -28.88
N SER A 4 6.49 -25.10 -27.90
CA SER A 4 5.66 -26.30 -28.14
C SER A 4 4.29 -25.99 -28.75
N PHE A 5 3.85 -24.74 -28.68
CA PHE A 5 2.56 -24.27 -29.18
C PHE A 5 2.67 -23.38 -30.42
N ASP A 6 3.87 -23.23 -31.00
CA ASP A 6 4.15 -22.37 -32.16
C ASP A 6 3.64 -20.91 -31.99
N ALA A 7 3.70 -20.43 -30.74
CA ALA A 7 3.16 -19.12 -30.38
C ALA A 7 4.07 -17.96 -30.78
N ARG A 8 5.37 -18.20 -31.03
CA ARG A 8 6.33 -17.16 -31.38
C ARG A 8 5.95 -16.48 -32.69
N ALA A 9 5.95 -15.14 -32.72
CA ALA A 9 5.54 -14.32 -33.85
C ALA A 9 6.30 -13.00 -33.88
N SER A 10 6.24 -12.29 -35.01
CA SER A 10 6.70 -10.91 -35.13
C SER A 10 5.49 -9.96 -35.11
N LEU A 11 5.64 -8.87 -34.38
CA LEU A 11 4.70 -7.74 -34.36
C LEU A 11 5.42 -6.50 -34.89
N ASN A 12 4.90 -5.93 -35.99
CA ASN A 12 5.40 -4.65 -36.50
C ASN A 12 4.58 -3.49 -35.97
N VAL A 13 5.27 -2.53 -35.36
CA VAL A 13 4.66 -1.29 -34.87
C VAL A 13 5.47 -0.12 -35.42
N ASP A 14 4.87 0.67 -36.28
CA ASP A 14 5.47 1.86 -36.91
C ASP A 14 6.86 1.59 -37.54
N GLY A 15 7.05 0.38 -38.12
CA GLY A 15 8.28 -0.04 -38.78
C GLY A 15 9.32 -0.68 -37.87
N LYS A 16 9.06 -0.80 -36.56
CA LYS A 16 9.90 -1.52 -35.60
C LYS A 16 9.33 -2.92 -35.34
N GLU A 17 10.19 -3.92 -35.43
CA GLU A 17 9.81 -5.33 -35.26
C GLU A 17 10.03 -5.76 -33.81
N TYR A 18 9.03 -6.45 -33.24
CA TYR A 18 9.06 -7.03 -31.91
C TYR A 18 8.77 -8.52 -31.98
N GLU A 19 9.53 -9.34 -31.28
CA GLU A 19 9.17 -10.74 -31.03
C GLU A 19 8.12 -10.80 -29.93
N ILE A 20 7.04 -11.55 -30.15
CA ILE A 20 5.98 -11.80 -29.18
C ILE A 20 5.62 -13.29 -29.12
N PHE A 21 5.00 -13.74 -28.02
CA PHE A 21 4.31 -15.02 -27.93
C PHE A 21 2.82 -14.79 -28.13
N GLN A 22 2.36 -14.94 -29.36
CA GLN A 22 1.04 -14.52 -29.80
C GLN A 22 -0.06 -15.48 -29.36
N LEU A 23 -0.91 -15.07 -28.41
CA LEU A 23 -1.98 -15.87 -27.84
C LEU A 23 -3.07 -16.25 -28.84
N THR A 24 -3.35 -15.38 -29.82
CA THR A 24 -4.37 -15.65 -30.86
C THR A 24 -3.99 -16.81 -31.81
N LYS A 25 -2.76 -17.31 -31.76
CA LYS A 25 -2.34 -18.55 -32.43
C LYS A 25 -2.57 -19.81 -31.61
N VAL A 26 -2.84 -19.68 -30.31
CA VAL A 26 -2.95 -20.79 -29.39
C VAL A 26 -4.42 -21.11 -29.17
N ALA A 27 -4.88 -22.27 -29.69
CA ALA A 27 -6.28 -22.68 -29.59
C ALA A 27 -6.71 -22.84 -28.12
N GLY A 28 -7.87 -22.28 -27.76
CA GLY A 28 -8.41 -22.28 -26.40
C GLY A 28 -8.04 -21.05 -25.57
N ALA A 29 -7.11 -20.21 -26.04
CA ALA A 29 -6.73 -18.97 -25.33
C ALA A 29 -7.84 -17.91 -25.38
N GLU A 30 -8.70 -17.95 -26.38
CA GLU A 30 -9.77 -16.97 -26.63
C GLU A 30 -10.81 -16.90 -25.51
N ARG A 31 -11.10 -18.03 -24.85
CA ARG A 31 -12.11 -18.13 -23.76
C ARG A 31 -11.59 -17.67 -22.41
N LEU A 32 -10.27 -17.57 -22.26
CA LEU A 32 -9.64 -17.28 -20.97
C LEU A 32 -9.90 -15.85 -20.53
N PRO A 33 -10.05 -15.63 -19.21
CA PRO A 33 -10.02 -14.31 -18.60
C PRO A 33 -8.74 -13.54 -18.95
N PHE A 34 -8.79 -12.21 -18.85
CA PHE A 34 -7.67 -11.33 -19.16
C PHE A 34 -6.40 -11.67 -18.33
N SER A 35 -6.56 -11.87 -17.02
CA SER A 35 -5.47 -12.27 -16.12
C SER A 35 -4.88 -13.62 -16.49
N MET A 36 -5.74 -14.58 -16.89
CA MET A 36 -5.30 -15.92 -17.30
C MET A 36 -4.55 -15.88 -18.65
N LYS A 37 -4.90 -14.97 -19.54
CA LYS A 37 -4.14 -14.72 -20.78
C LYS A 37 -2.73 -14.21 -20.47
N ILE A 38 -2.57 -13.34 -19.47
CA ILE A 38 -1.25 -12.86 -19.03
C ILE A 38 -0.43 -14.03 -18.46
N LEU A 39 -1.03 -14.89 -17.64
CA LEU A 39 -0.35 -16.08 -17.11
C LEU A 39 0.04 -17.06 -18.22
N LEU A 40 -0.84 -17.27 -19.22
CA LEU A 40 -0.56 -18.11 -20.38
C LEU A 40 0.65 -17.57 -21.18
N GLU A 41 0.67 -16.26 -21.46
CA GLU A 41 1.82 -15.63 -22.15
C GLU A 41 3.11 -15.85 -21.36
N ASN A 42 3.05 -15.65 -20.04
CA ASN A 42 4.21 -15.83 -19.18
C ASN A 42 4.80 -17.25 -19.27
N LEU A 43 3.93 -18.28 -19.22
CA LEU A 43 4.39 -19.66 -19.35
C LEU A 43 4.93 -19.97 -20.76
N LEU A 44 4.27 -19.50 -21.82
CA LEU A 44 4.72 -19.68 -23.21
C LEU A 44 6.12 -19.06 -23.42
N ARG A 45 6.37 -17.89 -22.86
CA ARG A 45 7.63 -17.18 -22.95
C ARG A 45 8.75 -17.85 -22.16
N HIS A 46 8.42 -18.50 -21.04
CA HIS A 46 9.39 -19.13 -20.13
C HIS A 46 9.46 -20.67 -20.28
N GLU A 47 8.84 -21.24 -21.28
CA GLU A 47 8.90 -22.69 -21.54
C GLU A 47 10.37 -23.14 -21.74
N ASP A 48 10.87 -23.94 -20.82
CA ASP A 48 12.25 -24.46 -20.82
C ASP A 48 12.34 -26.00 -20.71
N GLY A 49 11.20 -26.66 -20.53
CA GLY A 49 11.06 -28.11 -20.38
C GLY A 49 11.60 -28.64 -19.06
N LYS A 50 11.77 -27.77 -18.04
CA LYS A 50 12.26 -28.10 -16.69
C LYS A 50 11.45 -27.41 -15.61
N THR A 51 11.44 -26.07 -15.63
CA THR A 51 10.72 -25.23 -14.69
C THR A 51 9.29 -24.96 -15.21
N VAL A 52 9.18 -24.68 -16.49
CA VAL A 52 7.91 -24.55 -17.20
C VAL A 52 7.87 -25.61 -18.30
N GLU A 53 7.01 -26.57 -18.14
CA GLU A 53 6.80 -27.68 -19.07
C GLU A 53 5.54 -27.45 -19.91
N LYS A 54 5.46 -28.17 -21.03
CA LYS A 54 4.29 -28.14 -21.92
C LYS A 54 2.98 -28.40 -21.14
N ASN A 55 3.01 -29.30 -20.15
CA ASN A 55 1.84 -29.67 -19.35
C ASN A 55 1.34 -28.48 -18.48
N ASP A 56 2.19 -27.54 -18.10
CA ASP A 56 1.80 -26.35 -17.32
C ASP A 56 0.99 -25.39 -18.20
N ILE A 57 1.41 -25.25 -19.47
CA ILE A 57 0.71 -24.45 -20.47
C ILE A 57 -0.64 -25.11 -20.84
N GLU A 58 -0.64 -26.44 -21.05
CA GLU A 58 -1.87 -27.20 -21.28
C GLU A 58 -2.87 -27.07 -20.13
N ALA A 59 -2.39 -27.02 -18.88
CA ALA A 59 -3.27 -26.85 -17.72
C ALA A 59 -3.99 -25.49 -17.71
N ILE A 60 -3.32 -24.40 -18.14
CA ILE A 60 -3.98 -23.09 -18.31
C ILE A 60 -5.00 -23.16 -19.46
N LEU A 61 -4.64 -23.74 -20.59
CA LEU A 61 -5.55 -23.85 -21.74
C LEU A 61 -6.79 -24.72 -21.45
N GLN A 62 -6.64 -25.72 -20.59
CA GLN A 62 -7.72 -26.60 -20.14
C GLN A 62 -8.38 -26.14 -18.82
N TRP A 63 -8.09 -24.90 -18.40
CA TRP A 63 -8.67 -24.36 -17.17
C TRP A 63 -10.19 -24.54 -17.13
N ASP A 64 -10.65 -25.19 -16.06
CA ASP A 64 -12.06 -25.38 -15.74
C ASP A 64 -12.47 -24.34 -14.68
N PRO A 65 -13.31 -23.36 -15.03
CA PRO A 65 -13.72 -22.33 -14.08
C PRO A 65 -14.47 -22.87 -12.87
N SER A 66 -15.05 -24.06 -12.95
CA SER A 66 -15.80 -24.70 -11.87
C SER A 66 -14.94 -25.53 -10.91
N ALA A 67 -13.71 -25.88 -11.33
CA ALA A 67 -12.83 -26.73 -10.53
C ALA A 67 -12.14 -25.97 -9.39
N ASP A 68 -11.85 -26.67 -8.30
CA ASP A 68 -10.99 -26.11 -7.26
C ASP A 68 -9.52 -26.10 -7.71
N PRO A 69 -8.76 -25.06 -7.38
CA PRO A 69 -7.35 -24.94 -7.72
C PRO A 69 -6.55 -26.14 -7.20
N SER A 70 -5.82 -26.81 -8.09
CA SER A 70 -5.04 -28.01 -7.73
C SER A 70 -3.69 -28.10 -8.45
N LYS A 71 -3.54 -27.37 -9.55
CA LYS A 71 -2.31 -27.37 -10.36
C LYS A 71 -1.50 -26.11 -10.07
N GLU A 72 -0.24 -26.31 -9.69
CA GLU A 72 0.73 -25.24 -9.55
C GLU A 72 1.40 -24.91 -10.88
N ILE A 73 1.74 -23.62 -11.05
CA ILE A 73 2.53 -23.09 -12.15
C ILE A 73 3.68 -22.25 -11.62
N ALA A 74 4.73 -22.13 -12.42
CA ALA A 74 5.93 -21.34 -12.12
C ALA A 74 5.84 -19.98 -12.82
N TYR A 75 5.37 -18.96 -12.11
CA TYR A 75 5.19 -17.61 -12.62
C TYR A 75 6.44 -16.75 -12.41
N ARG A 76 6.83 -15.96 -13.41
CA ARG A 76 7.97 -15.03 -13.33
C ARG A 76 7.51 -13.59 -13.62
N PRO A 77 7.45 -12.70 -12.63
CA PRO A 77 7.12 -11.29 -12.87
C PRO A 77 8.18 -10.61 -13.72
N ALA A 78 7.77 -9.61 -14.50
CA ALA A 78 8.70 -8.83 -15.34
C ALA A 78 9.61 -7.92 -14.52
N ARG A 79 9.16 -7.49 -13.33
CA ARG A 79 9.91 -6.62 -12.41
C ARG A 79 9.43 -6.77 -10.97
N VAL A 80 10.23 -6.22 -10.04
CA VAL A 80 9.93 -6.17 -8.61
C VAL A 80 9.86 -4.71 -8.18
N LEU A 81 8.79 -4.35 -7.43
CA LEU A 81 8.59 -3.01 -6.90
C LEU A 81 8.62 -3.04 -5.37
N MET A 82 9.35 -2.12 -4.75
CA MET A 82 9.52 -2.10 -3.32
C MET A 82 9.22 -0.70 -2.75
N GLN A 83 8.74 -0.65 -1.53
CA GLN A 83 8.77 0.55 -0.70
C GLN A 83 9.86 0.42 0.36
N ASP A 84 10.25 1.50 1.01
CA ASP A 84 11.47 1.51 1.81
C ASP A 84 11.40 0.74 3.14
N PHE A 85 10.24 0.53 3.75
CA PHE A 85 10.17 -0.23 5.01
C PHE A 85 10.30 -1.74 4.80
N THR A 86 9.77 -2.26 3.70
CA THR A 86 9.79 -3.70 3.38
C THR A 86 10.83 -4.05 2.32
N GLY A 87 11.32 -3.07 1.56
CA GLY A 87 12.38 -3.28 0.56
C GLY A 87 13.80 -3.19 1.11
N VAL A 88 14.04 -2.35 2.14
CA VAL A 88 15.38 -2.25 2.75
C VAL A 88 15.89 -3.59 3.24
N PRO A 89 15.11 -4.42 3.98
CA PRO A 89 15.55 -5.77 4.36
C PRO A 89 15.97 -6.63 3.16
N ALA A 90 15.20 -6.64 2.08
CA ALA A 90 15.55 -7.40 0.88
C ALA A 90 16.92 -6.97 0.30
N VAL A 91 17.21 -5.68 0.28
CA VAL A 91 18.52 -5.17 -0.14
C VAL A 91 19.63 -5.53 0.86
N VAL A 92 19.31 -5.55 2.16
CA VAL A 92 20.22 -6.01 3.23
C VAL A 92 20.61 -7.47 2.99
N ASP A 93 19.66 -8.32 2.66
CA ASP A 93 19.90 -9.73 2.40
C ASP A 93 20.76 -9.93 1.14
N LEU A 94 20.50 -9.17 0.06
CA LEU A 94 21.37 -9.19 -1.12
C LEU A 94 22.80 -8.74 -0.79
N ALA A 95 22.97 -7.74 0.08
CA ALA A 95 24.30 -7.30 0.53
C ALA A 95 25.01 -8.40 1.35
N ALA A 96 24.29 -9.06 2.27
CA ALA A 96 24.82 -10.19 3.04
C ALA A 96 25.14 -11.41 2.18
N MET A 97 24.33 -11.68 1.13
CA MET A 97 24.61 -12.72 0.13
C MET A 97 25.92 -12.44 -0.62
N ARG A 98 26.27 -11.19 -0.92
CA ARG A 98 27.55 -10.81 -1.51
C ARG A 98 28.71 -11.15 -0.60
N ASP A 99 28.59 -10.85 0.71
CA ASP A 99 29.60 -11.22 1.70
C ASP A 99 29.77 -12.75 1.79
N ALA A 100 28.67 -13.49 1.83
CA ALA A 100 28.69 -14.95 1.82
C ALA A 100 29.32 -15.51 0.55
N MET A 101 28.98 -14.98 -0.61
CA MET A 101 29.55 -15.36 -1.90
C MET A 101 31.08 -15.18 -1.89
N LYS A 102 31.59 -14.05 -1.41
CA LYS A 102 33.01 -13.77 -1.27
C LYS A 102 33.67 -14.74 -0.29
N LYS A 103 33.03 -15.00 0.86
CA LYS A 103 33.51 -15.95 1.88
C LYS A 103 33.67 -17.38 1.31
N LEU A 104 32.74 -17.77 0.43
CA LEU A 104 32.79 -19.07 -0.28
C LEU A 104 33.76 -19.08 -1.47
N GLY A 105 34.45 -17.98 -1.76
CA GLY A 105 35.43 -17.87 -2.86
C GLY A 105 34.79 -17.60 -4.23
N GLY A 106 33.50 -17.21 -4.26
CA GLY A 106 32.79 -16.81 -5.47
C GLY A 106 32.92 -15.33 -5.77
N ASP A 107 32.33 -14.93 -6.90
CA ASP A 107 32.27 -13.55 -7.35
C ASP A 107 31.01 -12.85 -6.78
N PRO A 108 31.14 -11.82 -5.90
CA PRO A 108 30.01 -11.10 -5.32
C PRO A 108 29.07 -10.47 -6.37
N ASP A 109 29.57 -10.08 -7.53
CA ASP A 109 28.75 -9.43 -8.59
C ASP A 109 27.73 -10.37 -9.22
N LYS A 110 27.86 -11.68 -9.00
CA LYS A 110 26.81 -12.65 -9.35
C LYS A 110 25.52 -12.48 -8.54
N ILE A 111 25.64 -11.90 -7.35
CA ILE A 111 24.48 -11.50 -6.55
C ILE A 111 24.05 -10.13 -7.00
N ASN A 112 23.10 -10.12 -7.93
CA ASN A 112 22.51 -8.93 -8.53
C ASN A 112 21.09 -9.24 -8.98
N PRO A 113 20.12 -8.32 -8.87
CA PRO A 113 18.79 -8.55 -9.39
C PRO A 113 18.81 -8.91 -10.89
N LEU A 114 18.24 -10.04 -11.23
CA LEU A 114 18.06 -10.50 -12.62
C LEU A 114 16.82 -9.91 -13.27
N GLN A 115 15.84 -9.57 -12.46
CA GLN A 115 14.69 -8.77 -12.87
C GLN A 115 14.92 -7.31 -12.46
N PRO A 116 14.44 -6.33 -13.23
CA PRO A 116 14.44 -4.93 -12.81
C PRO A 116 13.78 -4.77 -11.45
N ALA A 117 14.48 -4.14 -10.51
CA ALA A 117 14.01 -3.87 -9.17
C ALA A 117 14.00 -2.35 -8.93
N GLU A 118 12.85 -1.83 -8.53
CA GLU A 118 12.65 -0.41 -8.28
C GLU A 118 12.16 -0.24 -6.84
N LEU A 119 12.79 0.66 -6.07
CA LEU A 119 12.42 0.96 -4.69
C LEU A 119 12.06 2.44 -4.59
N VAL A 120 10.90 2.72 -3.98
CA VAL A 120 10.46 4.10 -3.72
C VAL A 120 10.52 4.37 -2.21
N ILE A 121 11.19 5.46 -1.83
CA ILE A 121 11.24 5.91 -0.44
C ILE A 121 9.99 6.76 -0.19
N ASP A 122 9.01 6.19 0.53
CA ASP A 122 7.69 6.82 0.70
C ASP A 122 7.03 6.56 2.05
N HIS A 123 7.60 5.71 2.91
CA HIS A 123 7.04 5.35 4.22
C HIS A 123 7.75 5.99 5.42
N SER A 124 8.73 6.87 5.19
CA SER A 124 9.59 7.42 6.22
C SER A 124 9.12 8.74 6.79
N VAL A 125 8.36 9.52 6.01
CA VAL A 125 7.86 10.83 6.41
C VAL A 125 6.80 10.70 7.51
N GLN A 126 6.90 11.55 8.56
CA GLN A 126 5.91 11.67 9.62
C GLN A 126 5.36 13.09 9.66
N VAL A 127 4.09 13.23 10.04
CA VAL A 127 3.43 14.53 10.17
C VAL A 127 3.73 15.10 11.57
N ASP A 128 5.00 15.45 11.82
CA ASP A 128 5.39 16.13 13.06
C ASP A 128 4.86 17.57 13.06
N GLU A 129 5.06 18.27 11.96
CA GLU A 129 4.61 19.65 11.75
C GLU A 129 3.42 19.70 10.77
N PHE A 130 2.47 20.60 11.04
CA PHE A 130 1.24 20.76 10.24
C PHE A 130 0.69 22.19 10.32
N GLY A 131 -0.29 22.51 9.47
CA GLY A 131 -1.05 23.76 9.53
C GLY A 131 -0.24 25.02 9.18
N SER A 132 0.92 24.89 8.54
CA SER A 132 1.77 25.99 8.07
C SER A 132 2.43 25.69 6.75
N ASP A 133 2.83 26.73 6.01
CA ASP A 133 3.59 26.57 4.75
C ASP A 133 4.99 25.97 4.94
N GLN A 134 5.51 25.97 6.17
CA GLN A 134 6.82 25.41 6.50
C GLN A 134 6.74 23.91 6.87
N ALA A 135 5.54 23.36 7.05
CA ALA A 135 5.35 22.01 7.52
C ALA A 135 6.07 20.97 6.63
N MET A 136 5.97 21.12 5.31
CA MET A 136 6.64 20.23 4.35
C MET A 136 8.17 20.21 4.57
N ASP A 137 8.82 21.37 4.58
CA ASP A 137 10.29 21.48 4.70
C ASP A 137 10.79 20.96 6.05
N LEU A 138 10.04 21.23 7.12
CA LEU A 138 10.38 20.76 8.47
C LEU A 138 10.26 19.24 8.58
N ASN A 139 9.17 18.66 8.09
CA ASN A 139 8.95 17.21 8.08
C ASN A 139 10.00 16.50 7.22
N ALA A 140 10.31 17.00 6.02
CA ALA A 140 11.35 16.44 5.15
C ALA A 140 12.74 16.49 5.81
N SER A 141 13.05 17.57 6.51
CA SER A 141 14.32 17.71 7.25
C SER A 141 14.42 16.71 8.40
N LEU A 142 13.32 16.50 9.13
CA LEU A 142 13.24 15.51 10.21
C LEU A 142 13.33 14.08 9.66
N GLU A 143 12.61 13.78 8.59
CA GLU A 143 12.66 12.50 7.89
C GLU A 143 14.10 12.17 7.50
N PHE A 144 14.78 13.08 6.81
CA PHE A 144 16.15 12.88 6.35
C PHE A 144 17.13 12.68 7.50
N SER A 145 17.00 13.48 8.56
CA SER A 145 17.83 13.36 9.76
C SER A 145 17.67 12.01 10.43
N ARG A 146 16.43 11.57 10.63
CA ARG A 146 16.09 10.28 11.29
C ARG A 146 16.54 9.05 10.50
N ASN A 147 16.51 9.13 9.16
CA ASN A 147 16.68 7.95 8.30
C ASN A 147 18.00 7.97 7.51
N ARG A 148 18.94 8.87 7.83
CA ARG A 148 20.18 9.09 7.07
C ARG A 148 21.00 7.80 6.87
N GLU A 149 21.11 6.95 7.91
CA GLU A 149 21.86 5.69 7.85
C GLU A 149 21.24 4.74 6.81
N ARG A 150 19.92 4.62 6.82
CA ARG A 150 19.16 3.80 5.87
C ARG A 150 19.24 4.36 4.46
N TYR A 151 19.22 5.67 4.29
CA TYR A 151 19.33 6.33 2.99
C TYR A 151 20.74 6.18 2.40
N ASN A 152 21.78 6.24 3.21
CA ASN A 152 23.15 5.91 2.78
C ASN A 152 23.22 4.49 2.24
N PHE A 153 22.62 3.53 2.94
CA PHE A 153 22.58 2.14 2.53
C PHE A 153 21.85 1.95 1.19
N LEU A 154 20.67 2.56 1.02
CA LEU A 154 19.93 2.48 -0.24
C LEU A 154 20.68 3.12 -1.40
N LYS A 155 21.36 4.25 -1.16
CA LYS A 155 22.20 4.91 -2.17
C LYS A 155 23.41 4.07 -2.55
N TRP A 156 24.01 3.35 -1.60
CA TRP A 156 25.03 2.34 -1.90
C TRP A 156 24.45 1.24 -2.78
N GLY A 157 23.29 0.67 -2.42
CA GLY A 157 22.62 -0.37 -3.19
C GLY A 157 22.36 0.03 -4.63
N GLN A 158 21.90 1.26 -4.86
CA GLN A 158 21.69 1.81 -6.20
C GLN A 158 22.97 1.85 -7.05
N LYS A 159 24.13 2.05 -6.42
CA LYS A 159 25.44 2.04 -7.11
C LYS A 159 25.97 0.61 -7.28
N ALA A 160 25.75 -0.25 -6.30
CA ALA A 160 26.31 -1.61 -6.25
C ALA A 160 25.58 -2.61 -7.14
N PHE A 161 24.23 -2.46 -7.29
CA PHE A 161 23.41 -3.39 -8.07
C PHE A 161 22.98 -2.76 -9.40
N SER A 162 23.33 -3.38 -10.51
CA SER A 162 23.09 -2.82 -11.86
C SER A 162 21.61 -2.70 -12.26
N SER A 163 20.76 -3.61 -11.76
CA SER A 163 19.32 -3.65 -12.06
C SER A 163 18.45 -3.12 -10.93
N PHE A 164 19.04 -2.38 -9.99
CA PHE A 164 18.33 -1.78 -8.86
C PHE A 164 18.31 -0.26 -8.95
N LYS A 165 17.14 0.34 -8.80
CA LYS A 165 16.95 1.79 -8.82
C LYS A 165 16.19 2.24 -7.58
N VAL A 166 16.55 3.41 -7.06
CA VAL A 166 15.89 4.03 -5.90
C VAL A 166 15.28 5.36 -6.32
N VAL A 167 13.98 5.50 -6.10
CA VAL A 167 13.28 6.78 -6.15
C VAL A 167 13.45 7.45 -4.78
N PRO A 168 14.07 8.63 -4.71
CA PRO A 168 14.38 9.31 -3.47
C PRO A 168 13.14 9.76 -2.68
N PRO A 169 13.29 10.14 -1.38
CA PRO A 169 12.18 10.71 -0.60
C PRO A 169 11.63 11.99 -1.24
N ASP A 170 10.49 12.45 -0.76
CA ASP A 170 9.77 13.65 -1.22
C ASP A 170 9.33 13.62 -2.69
N THR A 171 9.22 12.44 -3.29
CA THR A 171 8.81 12.27 -4.70
C THR A 171 7.35 11.84 -4.83
N GLY A 172 6.92 10.90 -4.03
CA GLY A 172 5.56 10.37 -4.05
C GLY A 172 5.47 8.96 -3.47
N ILE A 173 4.25 8.45 -3.40
CA ILE A 173 3.98 7.10 -2.90
C ILE A 173 4.24 6.06 -4.00
N VAL A 174 4.78 4.88 -3.61
CA VAL A 174 5.25 3.83 -4.51
C VAL A 174 4.24 3.44 -5.60
N HIS A 175 2.99 3.22 -5.25
CA HIS A 175 2.00 2.76 -6.22
C HIS A 175 1.50 3.88 -7.14
N GLN A 176 1.47 5.15 -6.72
CA GLN A 176 1.15 6.27 -7.59
C GLN A 176 2.30 6.60 -8.54
N VAL A 177 3.54 6.63 -8.07
CA VAL A 177 4.74 6.76 -8.90
C VAL A 177 4.82 5.61 -9.91
N ASN A 178 4.45 4.40 -9.50
CA ASN A 178 4.35 3.26 -10.39
C ASN A 178 3.31 3.48 -11.50
N LEU A 179 2.09 3.85 -11.12
CA LEU A 179 0.99 4.10 -12.06
C LEU A 179 1.34 5.22 -13.06
N GLU A 180 1.86 6.34 -12.56
CA GLU A 180 2.09 7.54 -13.35
C GLU A 180 3.38 7.49 -14.18
N TYR A 181 4.39 6.68 -13.78
CA TYR A 181 5.69 6.68 -14.45
C TYR A 181 6.34 5.30 -14.63
N LEU A 182 6.48 4.46 -13.58
CA LEU A 182 7.29 3.24 -13.67
C LEU A 182 6.65 2.12 -14.50
N ALA A 183 5.33 2.04 -14.55
CA ALA A 183 4.62 1.01 -15.32
C ALA A 183 4.74 1.23 -16.82
N ARG A 184 5.01 0.14 -17.55
CA ARG A 184 5.18 0.13 -19.01
C ARG A 184 3.95 -0.41 -19.74
N VAL A 185 3.11 -1.19 -19.08
CA VAL A 185 1.96 -1.98 -19.58
C VAL A 185 2.41 -3.08 -20.55
N VAL A 186 3.27 -2.77 -21.51
CA VAL A 186 4.02 -3.73 -22.32
C VAL A 186 5.50 -3.47 -22.12
N PHE A 187 6.19 -4.48 -21.62
CA PHE A 187 7.62 -4.45 -21.38
C PHE A 187 8.40 -4.84 -22.63
N THR A 188 9.60 -4.28 -22.82
CA THR A 188 10.50 -4.67 -23.89
C THR A 188 11.87 -5.06 -23.33
N GLN A 189 12.44 -6.11 -23.88
CA GLN A 189 13.78 -6.58 -23.51
C GLN A 189 14.56 -7.01 -24.73
N ASP A 190 15.85 -6.66 -24.80
CA ASP A 190 16.75 -7.22 -25.80
C ASP A 190 17.04 -8.69 -25.47
N ASN A 191 16.79 -9.56 -26.43
CA ASN A 191 17.07 -10.98 -26.35
C ASN A 191 17.98 -11.36 -27.52
N ASN A 192 19.31 -11.21 -27.34
CA ASN A 192 20.32 -11.52 -28.34
C ASN A 192 20.14 -10.78 -29.69
N GLY A 193 19.82 -9.49 -29.61
CA GLY A 193 19.64 -8.63 -30.77
C GLY A 193 18.24 -8.64 -31.38
N THR A 194 17.29 -9.32 -30.73
CA THR A 194 15.85 -9.26 -31.03
C THR A 194 15.12 -8.60 -29.88
N THR A 195 14.37 -7.53 -30.16
CA THR A 195 13.56 -6.89 -29.10
C THR A 195 12.30 -7.73 -28.87
N GLN A 196 12.19 -8.33 -27.69
CA GLN A 196 11.00 -9.06 -27.26
C GLN A 196 10.05 -8.14 -26.54
N ALA A 197 8.74 -8.22 -26.85
CA ALA A 197 7.68 -7.49 -26.17
C ALA A 197 6.73 -8.47 -25.43
N TYR A 198 6.36 -8.13 -24.20
CA TYR A 198 5.52 -8.96 -23.34
C TYR A 198 4.78 -8.11 -22.29
N PRO A 199 3.72 -8.61 -21.63
CA PRO A 199 2.99 -7.86 -20.62
C PRO A 199 3.90 -7.42 -19.47
N ASP A 200 3.82 -6.15 -19.08
CA ASP A 200 4.37 -5.70 -17.80
C ASP A 200 3.60 -6.41 -16.69
N THR A 201 4.35 -7.06 -15.81
CA THR A 201 3.81 -7.76 -14.64
C THR A 201 4.75 -7.52 -13.48
N LEU A 202 4.19 -7.39 -12.28
CA LEU A 202 5.03 -7.16 -11.13
C LEU A 202 4.54 -7.85 -9.87
N VAL A 203 5.48 -8.07 -8.95
CA VAL A 203 5.20 -8.28 -7.54
C VAL A 203 5.82 -7.15 -6.75
N GLY A 204 5.19 -6.78 -5.65
CA GLY A 204 5.68 -5.67 -4.83
C GLY A 204 5.64 -5.97 -3.34
N THR A 205 6.57 -5.37 -2.60
CA THR A 205 6.62 -5.50 -1.14
C THR A 205 5.58 -4.62 -0.42
N ASP A 206 4.65 -4.03 -1.16
CA ASP A 206 3.49 -3.30 -0.63
C ASP A 206 2.18 -3.96 -1.06
N SER A 207 1.22 -4.08 -0.14
CA SER A 207 -0.07 -4.71 -0.42
C SER A 207 -0.86 -3.96 -1.50
N HIS A 208 -0.69 -2.64 -1.62
CA HIS A 208 -1.37 -1.80 -2.61
C HIS A 208 -0.65 -1.71 -3.97
N THR A 209 0.33 -2.58 -4.21
CA THR A 209 0.87 -2.85 -5.55
C THR A 209 -0.24 -3.11 -6.57
N THR A 210 -1.37 -3.64 -6.11
CA THR A 210 -2.58 -3.88 -6.90
C THR A 210 -3.17 -2.64 -7.56
N MET A 211 -2.82 -1.40 -7.17
CA MET A 211 -3.28 -0.19 -7.86
C MET A 211 -2.98 -0.24 -9.36
N ILE A 212 -1.88 -0.87 -9.74
CA ILE A 212 -1.44 -0.98 -11.13
C ILE A 212 -2.39 -1.80 -12.01
N ASN A 213 -3.24 -2.62 -11.40
CA ASN A 213 -4.21 -3.40 -12.14
C ASN A 213 -5.27 -2.51 -12.85
N GLY A 214 -5.42 -1.26 -12.39
CA GLY A 214 -6.30 -0.27 -13.03
C GLY A 214 -5.88 0.09 -14.46
N VAL A 215 -4.60 -0.04 -14.80
CA VAL A 215 -4.05 0.22 -16.14
C VAL A 215 -3.85 -1.06 -16.97
N GLY A 216 -4.32 -2.20 -16.46
CA GLY A 216 -4.23 -3.50 -17.14
C GLY A 216 -2.94 -4.26 -16.89
N VAL A 217 -2.12 -3.86 -15.93
CA VAL A 217 -0.91 -4.57 -15.52
C VAL A 217 -1.23 -5.54 -14.38
N LEU A 218 -0.87 -6.81 -14.53
CA LEU A 218 -1.05 -7.81 -13.48
C LEU A 218 0.03 -7.62 -12.41
N GLY A 219 -0.39 -7.29 -11.19
CA GLY A 219 0.51 -7.09 -10.06
C GLY A 219 -0.19 -7.27 -8.72
N TRP A 220 0.55 -7.78 -7.73
CA TRP A 220 0.05 -7.94 -6.36
C TRP A 220 1.18 -7.83 -5.32
N GLY A 221 0.77 -7.69 -4.05
CA GLY A 221 1.69 -7.66 -2.93
C GLY A 221 2.21 -9.04 -2.57
N VAL A 222 3.52 -9.12 -2.28
CA VAL A 222 4.21 -10.33 -1.84
C VAL A 222 5.05 -10.04 -0.60
N GLY A 223 5.53 -11.07 0.05
CA GLY A 223 6.51 -10.96 1.11
C GLY A 223 7.92 -10.64 0.62
N GLY A 224 8.80 -10.23 1.55
CA GLY A 224 10.20 -9.92 1.25
C GLY A 224 10.95 -11.09 0.61
N ILE A 225 10.80 -12.29 1.15
CA ILE A 225 11.44 -13.51 0.63
C ILE A 225 10.99 -13.81 -0.82
N GLU A 226 9.70 -13.63 -1.13
CA GLU A 226 9.19 -13.83 -2.49
C GLU A 226 9.72 -12.75 -3.45
N ALA A 227 9.84 -11.51 -2.98
CA ALA A 227 10.45 -10.43 -3.75
C ALA A 227 11.93 -10.72 -4.04
N GLU A 228 12.69 -11.17 -3.04
CA GLU A 228 14.09 -11.57 -3.18
C GLU A 228 14.25 -12.73 -4.15
N ALA A 229 13.44 -13.79 -3.99
CA ALA A 229 13.44 -14.93 -4.89
C ALA A 229 13.18 -14.49 -6.35
N SER A 230 12.21 -13.59 -6.54
CA SER A 230 11.89 -13.04 -7.86
C SER A 230 13.02 -12.19 -8.43
N MET A 231 13.67 -11.34 -7.60
CA MET A 231 14.85 -10.59 -8.01
C MET A 231 16.00 -11.50 -8.43
N LEU A 232 16.18 -12.63 -7.77
CA LEU A 232 17.21 -13.62 -8.10
C LEU A 232 16.79 -14.58 -9.24
N GLY A 233 15.68 -14.30 -9.91
CA GLY A 233 15.20 -15.05 -11.09
C GLY A 233 14.50 -16.37 -10.78
N GLN A 234 14.18 -16.64 -9.50
CA GLN A 234 13.35 -17.78 -9.15
C GLN A 234 11.88 -17.50 -9.48
N PRO A 235 11.14 -18.48 -10.01
CA PRO A 235 9.71 -18.31 -10.22
C PRO A 235 8.95 -18.37 -8.92
N ILE A 236 7.82 -17.68 -8.88
CA ILE A 236 6.82 -17.81 -7.82
C ILE A 236 5.97 -19.03 -8.14
N SER A 237 5.91 -20.00 -7.22
CA SER A 237 4.96 -21.10 -7.32
C SER A 237 3.57 -20.63 -6.90
N MET A 238 2.59 -20.75 -7.78
CA MET A 238 1.21 -20.40 -7.51
C MET A 238 0.23 -21.42 -8.09
N LEU A 239 -0.87 -21.63 -7.40
CA LEU A 239 -2.00 -22.39 -7.98
C LEU A 239 -2.65 -21.58 -9.10
N ILE A 240 -3.08 -22.25 -10.17
CA ILE A 240 -3.91 -21.62 -11.20
C ILE A 240 -5.17 -21.09 -10.50
N PRO A 241 -5.43 -19.76 -10.51
CA PRO A 241 -6.43 -19.16 -9.64
C PRO A 241 -7.87 -19.37 -10.14
N LYS A 242 -8.83 -19.27 -9.23
CA LYS A 242 -10.22 -18.93 -9.59
C LYS A 242 -10.28 -17.46 -9.99
N VAL A 243 -11.11 -17.14 -10.99
CA VAL A 243 -11.33 -15.79 -11.45
C VAL A 243 -12.79 -15.41 -11.29
N VAL A 244 -13.05 -14.34 -10.55
CA VAL A 244 -14.39 -13.75 -10.35
C VAL A 244 -14.59 -12.63 -11.34
N GLY A 245 -15.56 -12.76 -12.23
CA GLY A 245 -15.99 -11.67 -13.11
C GLY A 245 -16.88 -10.69 -12.35
N PHE A 246 -16.55 -9.41 -12.36
CA PHE A 246 -17.35 -8.34 -11.74
C PHE A 246 -17.85 -7.39 -12.81
N GLU A 247 -19.13 -7.53 -13.16
CA GLU A 247 -19.77 -6.73 -14.18
C GLU A 247 -20.19 -5.36 -13.62
N LEU A 248 -19.79 -4.29 -14.30
CA LEU A 248 -20.21 -2.91 -14.00
C LEU A 248 -21.15 -2.42 -15.09
N THR A 249 -22.29 -1.89 -14.70
CA THR A 249 -23.30 -1.31 -15.61
C THR A 249 -23.68 0.10 -15.17
N GLY A 250 -24.27 0.89 -16.06
CA GLY A 250 -24.74 2.23 -15.76
C GLY A 250 -23.61 3.23 -15.46
N LYS A 251 -23.91 4.24 -14.65
CA LYS A 251 -22.96 5.28 -14.21
C LYS A 251 -23.31 5.79 -12.81
N VAL A 252 -22.30 6.31 -12.11
CA VAL A 252 -22.49 6.86 -10.75
C VAL A 252 -23.42 8.09 -10.74
N PRO A 253 -24.30 8.23 -9.73
CA PRO A 253 -25.21 9.37 -9.58
C PRO A 253 -24.49 10.68 -9.25
N GLU A 254 -25.16 11.81 -9.50
CA GLU A 254 -24.72 13.13 -9.03
C GLU A 254 -24.54 13.15 -7.51
N GLY A 255 -23.48 13.77 -7.03
CA GLY A 255 -23.16 13.88 -5.62
C GLY A 255 -22.36 12.70 -5.03
N THR A 256 -22.11 11.64 -5.81
CA THR A 256 -21.24 10.53 -5.43
C THR A 256 -19.81 10.72 -5.97
N THR A 257 -18.88 10.01 -5.39
CA THR A 257 -17.44 10.02 -5.73
C THR A 257 -16.95 8.61 -6.06
N ALA A 258 -15.75 8.50 -6.65
CA ALA A 258 -15.05 7.23 -6.83
C ALA A 258 -14.91 6.44 -5.50
N THR A 259 -14.72 7.15 -4.39
CA THR A 259 -14.61 6.51 -3.06
C THR A 259 -15.90 5.78 -2.68
N ASP A 260 -17.07 6.35 -2.98
CA ASP A 260 -18.37 5.70 -2.68
C ASP A 260 -18.55 4.42 -3.49
N LEU A 261 -18.14 4.44 -4.76
CA LEU A 261 -18.14 3.27 -5.64
C LEU A 261 -17.19 2.19 -5.09
N VAL A 262 -15.96 2.56 -4.77
CA VAL A 262 -14.97 1.57 -4.30
C VAL A 262 -15.38 0.97 -2.95
N LEU A 263 -15.93 1.74 -2.01
CA LEU A 263 -16.42 1.21 -0.74
C LEU A 263 -17.57 0.23 -0.94
N THR A 264 -18.44 0.47 -1.93
CA THR A 264 -19.51 -0.48 -2.28
C THR A 264 -18.97 -1.77 -2.86
N ILE A 265 -18.01 -1.69 -3.77
CA ILE A 265 -17.34 -2.87 -4.36
C ILE A 265 -16.60 -3.67 -3.28
N VAL A 266 -15.90 -2.99 -2.38
CA VAL A 266 -15.19 -3.62 -1.24
C VAL A 266 -16.16 -4.41 -0.36
N ASP A 267 -17.29 -3.83 0.00
CA ASP A 267 -18.32 -4.49 0.81
C ASP A 267 -18.88 -5.73 0.08
N MET A 268 -19.28 -5.60 -1.19
CA MET A 268 -19.82 -6.70 -1.99
C MET A 268 -18.84 -7.86 -2.14
N LEU A 269 -17.60 -7.59 -2.52
CA LEU A 269 -16.57 -8.61 -2.71
C LEU A 269 -16.17 -9.28 -1.40
N ARG A 270 -16.11 -8.51 -0.30
CA ARG A 270 -15.82 -9.05 1.03
C ARG A 270 -16.92 -9.99 1.51
N GLN A 271 -18.19 -9.65 1.28
CA GLN A 271 -19.33 -10.51 1.61
C GLN A 271 -19.37 -11.76 0.74
N HIS A 272 -18.99 -11.65 -0.55
CA HIS A 272 -18.93 -12.78 -1.47
C HIS A 272 -17.80 -13.78 -1.11
N GLY A 273 -16.67 -13.27 -0.62
CA GLY A 273 -15.53 -14.11 -0.25
C GLY A 273 -14.60 -14.41 -1.42
N VAL A 274 -13.68 -13.50 -1.69
CA VAL A 274 -12.73 -13.56 -2.83
C VAL A 274 -11.28 -13.82 -2.40
N VAL A 275 -11.06 -14.27 -1.18
CA VAL A 275 -9.70 -14.55 -0.66
C VAL A 275 -9.00 -15.59 -1.55
N GLY A 276 -7.80 -15.24 -2.03
CA GLY A 276 -6.99 -16.09 -2.91
C GLY A 276 -7.50 -16.19 -4.35
N LYS A 277 -8.55 -15.42 -4.71
CA LYS A 277 -9.06 -15.34 -6.08
C LYS A 277 -8.56 -14.10 -6.79
N PHE A 278 -8.60 -14.13 -8.11
CA PHE A 278 -8.47 -12.93 -8.95
C PHE A 278 -9.86 -12.35 -9.21
N VAL A 279 -9.97 -11.04 -9.27
CA VAL A 279 -11.20 -10.33 -9.67
C VAL A 279 -10.91 -9.60 -10.98
N GLU A 280 -11.78 -9.77 -11.98
CA GLU A 280 -11.71 -9.03 -13.24
C GLU A 280 -12.96 -8.17 -13.43
N PHE A 281 -12.74 -6.88 -13.67
CA PHE A 281 -13.81 -5.93 -13.91
C PHE A 281 -14.13 -5.88 -15.41
N HIS A 282 -15.41 -5.97 -15.74
CA HIS A 282 -15.91 -5.95 -17.12
C HIS A 282 -17.28 -5.27 -17.22
N GLY A 283 -17.86 -5.22 -18.40
CA GLY A 283 -19.19 -4.68 -18.64
C GLY A 283 -19.19 -3.28 -19.26
N GLU A 284 -20.35 -2.83 -19.71
CA GLU A 284 -20.53 -1.56 -20.40
C GLU A 284 -20.22 -0.33 -19.52
N GLY A 285 -20.34 -0.47 -18.20
CA GLY A 285 -20.05 0.58 -17.24
C GLY A 285 -18.59 1.03 -17.24
N LEU A 286 -17.64 0.19 -17.75
CA LEU A 286 -16.25 0.57 -17.86
C LEU A 286 -16.02 1.84 -18.69
N ALA A 287 -16.84 2.07 -19.72
CA ALA A 287 -16.77 3.28 -20.53
C ALA A 287 -17.07 4.58 -19.74
N ASN A 288 -17.67 4.46 -18.56
CA ASN A 288 -17.98 5.58 -17.67
C ASN A 288 -16.98 5.72 -16.49
N LEU A 289 -15.92 4.90 -16.47
CA LEU A 289 -14.91 4.88 -15.40
C LEU A 289 -13.58 5.41 -15.92
N PRO A 290 -13.18 6.64 -15.55
CA PRO A 290 -11.83 7.14 -15.82
C PRO A 290 -10.79 6.30 -15.08
N LEU A 291 -9.57 6.32 -15.58
CA LEU A 291 -8.49 5.46 -15.06
C LEU A 291 -8.22 5.68 -13.55
N GLY A 292 -8.36 6.90 -13.05
CA GLY A 292 -8.22 7.19 -11.62
C GLY A 292 -9.22 6.39 -10.76
N ASP A 293 -10.46 6.20 -11.24
CA ASP A 293 -11.47 5.39 -10.55
C ASP A 293 -11.09 3.89 -10.58
N ARG A 294 -10.65 3.38 -11.74
CA ARG A 294 -10.15 2.00 -11.88
C ARG A 294 -8.96 1.72 -10.96
N ALA A 295 -8.00 2.63 -10.90
CA ALA A 295 -6.84 2.55 -10.02
C ALA A 295 -7.25 2.54 -8.53
N THR A 296 -8.24 3.35 -8.16
CA THR A 296 -8.78 3.41 -6.79
C THR A 296 -9.45 2.08 -6.40
N ILE A 297 -10.23 1.48 -7.29
CA ILE A 297 -10.86 0.15 -7.08
C ILE A 297 -9.79 -0.94 -6.95
N ALA A 298 -8.83 -0.96 -7.87
CA ALA A 298 -7.73 -1.92 -7.88
C ALA A 298 -6.84 -1.81 -6.63
N ASN A 299 -6.58 -0.60 -6.16
CA ASN A 299 -5.80 -0.33 -4.95
C ASN A 299 -6.36 -1.05 -3.72
N MET A 300 -7.68 -1.12 -3.57
CA MET A 300 -8.32 -1.74 -2.42
C MET A 300 -8.52 -3.27 -2.56
N ALA A 301 -7.83 -3.94 -3.48
CA ALA A 301 -7.88 -5.40 -3.57
C ALA A 301 -7.54 -6.12 -2.25
N PRO A 302 -6.54 -5.70 -1.47
CA PRO A 302 -6.28 -6.27 -0.15
C PRO A 302 -7.44 -6.10 0.83
N GLU A 303 -8.18 -5.00 0.76
CA GLU A 303 -9.29 -4.72 1.66
C GLU A 303 -10.50 -5.61 1.35
N TYR A 304 -10.80 -5.87 0.09
CA TYR A 304 -11.82 -6.87 -0.24
C TYR A 304 -11.32 -8.33 -0.23
N GLY A 305 -10.00 -8.54 -0.13
CA GLY A 305 -9.40 -9.84 0.11
C GLY A 305 -8.97 -10.62 -1.13
N ALA A 306 -9.02 -10.01 -2.32
CA ALA A 306 -8.54 -10.63 -3.56
C ALA A 306 -7.03 -10.48 -3.72
N THR A 307 -6.42 -11.38 -4.50
CA THR A 307 -5.01 -11.27 -4.89
C THR A 307 -4.79 -10.06 -5.80
N CYS A 308 -5.71 -9.82 -6.72
CA CYS A 308 -5.73 -8.64 -7.60
C CYS A 308 -7.16 -8.28 -8.00
N GLY A 309 -7.34 -7.03 -8.46
CA GLY A 309 -8.60 -6.56 -9.06
C GLY A 309 -8.28 -5.84 -10.36
N ILE A 310 -8.29 -6.56 -11.49
CA ILE A 310 -7.71 -6.11 -12.74
C ILE A 310 -8.76 -5.61 -13.73
N PHE A 311 -8.39 -4.57 -14.46
CA PHE A 311 -9.14 -4.02 -15.57
C PHE A 311 -8.47 -4.38 -16.89
N PRO A 312 -9.23 -4.55 -17.96
CA PRO A 312 -8.65 -4.81 -19.29
C PRO A 312 -7.98 -3.56 -19.86
N VAL A 313 -7.09 -3.75 -20.83
CA VAL A 313 -6.50 -2.66 -21.63
C VAL A 313 -7.53 -2.20 -22.68
N ASP A 314 -7.82 -0.91 -22.68
CA ASP A 314 -8.74 -0.25 -23.60
C ASP A 314 -8.28 1.16 -23.96
N GLN A 315 -9.14 1.96 -24.58
CA GLN A 315 -8.82 3.35 -24.98
C GLN A 315 -8.48 4.22 -23.78
N GLU A 316 -9.13 4.03 -22.63
CA GLU A 316 -8.85 4.78 -21.39
C GLU A 316 -7.41 4.53 -20.90
N THR A 317 -6.89 3.28 -21.04
CA THR A 317 -5.48 2.97 -20.77
C THR A 317 -4.56 3.77 -21.69
N ILE A 318 -4.84 3.82 -22.98
CA ILE A 318 -4.03 4.55 -23.98
C ILE A 318 -4.04 6.06 -23.69
N ASP A 319 -5.20 6.62 -23.43
CA ASP A 319 -5.36 8.04 -23.12
C ASP A 319 -4.60 8.42 -21.84
N PHE A 320 -4.63 7.57 -20.82
CA PHE A 320 -3.87 7.80 -19.59
C PHE A 320 -2.34 7.69 -19.82
N LEU A 321 -1.87 6.74 -20.60
CA LEU A 321 -0.44 6.63 -20.92
C LEU A 321 0.06 7.87 -21.65
N ALA A 322 -0.74 8.39 -22.59
CA ALA A 322 -0.42 9.64 -23.30
C ALA A 322 -0.45 10.84 -22.34
N LEU A 323 -1.48 10.96 -21.47
CA LEU A 323 -1.59 12.02 -20.48
C LEU A 323 -0.43 12.01 -19.47
N SER A 324 -0.03 10.83 -19.01
CA SER A 324 1.08 10.67 -18.06
C SER A 324 2.47 10.76 -18.69
N GLY A 325 2.54 11.15 -19.97
CA GLY A 325 3.80 11.50 -20.65
C GLY A 325 4.64 10.32 -21.12
N ARG A 326 4.05 9.12 -21.29
CA ARG A 326 4.71 8.02 -22.00
C ARG A 326 4.94 8.44 -23.45
N ASP A 327 6.09 8.04 -24.01
CA ASP A 327 6.40 8.36 -25.39
C ASP A 327 5.44 7.68 -26.39
N ALA A 328 5.32 8.26 -27.57
CA ALA A 328 4.36 7.80 -28.57
C ALA A 328 4.68 6.37 -29.05
N GLU A 329 5.95 5.94 -29.04
CA GLU A 329 6.35 4.58 -29.41
C GLU A 329 5.79 3.57 -28.39
N GLN A 330 5.92 3.87 -27.08
CA GLN A 330 5.39 3.01 -26.03
C GLN A 330 3.85 2.92 -26.10
N VAL A 331 3.18 4.04 -26.32
CA VAL A 331 1.71 4.09 -26.43
C VAL A 331 1.23 3.25 -27.62
N ALA A 332 1.86 3.42 -28.78
CA ALA A 332 1.54 2.64 -29.98
C ALA A 332 1.82 1.14 -29.81
N LEU A 333 2.91 0.79 -29.11
CA LEU A 333 3.25 -0.60 -28.80
C LEU A 333 2.18 -1.24 -27.91
N VAL A 334 1.73 -0.57 -26.87
CA VAL A 334 0.69 -1.09 -25.95
C VAL A 334 -0.59 -1.40 -26.70
N GLU A 335 -1.07 -0.47 -27.52
CA GLU A 335 -2.28 -0.66 -28.32
C GLU A 335 -2.14 -1.82 -29.31
N ALA A 336 -1.06 -1.84 -30.10
CA ALA A 336 -0.81 -2.87 -31.10
C ALA A 336 -0.65 -4.26 -30.44
N TYR A 337 0.07 -4.34 -29.34
CA TYR A 337 0.29 -5.58 -28.58
C TYR A 337 -1.03 -6.13 -28.03
N ALA A 338 -1.82 -5.31 -27.33
CA ALA A 338 -3.10 -5.73 -26.76
C ALA A 338 -4.05 -6.27 -27.84
N LYS A 339 -4.11 -5.61 -29.00
CA LYS A 339 -4.90 -6.06 -30.16
C LYS A 339 -4.39 -7.37 -30.74
N ALA A 340 -3.08 -7.52 -30.94
CA ALA A 340 -2.46 -8.73 -31.47
C ALA A 340 -2.66 -9.94 -30.55
N GLN A 341 -2.73 -9.73 -29.26
CA GLN A 341 -2.93 -10.77 -28.23
C GLN A 341 -4.40 -11.14 -27.99
N GLY A 342 -5.37 -10.41 -28.57
CA GLY A 342 -6.80 -10.58 -28.23
C GLY A 342 -7.09 -10.20 -26.77
N MET A 343 -6.39 -9.18 -26.26
CA MET A 343 -6.50 -8.65 -24.89
C MET A 343 -7.04 -7.20 -24.87
N TRP A 344 -7.32 -6.64 -26.05
CA TRP A 344 -7.95 -5.33 -26.19
C TRP A 344 -9.44 -5.42 -25.86
N ASN A 345 -9.93 -4.50 -25.02
CA ASN A 345 -11.34 -4.41 -24.65
C ASN A 345 -12.07 -3.35 -25.47
N ASP A 346 -13.08 -3.79 -26.19
CA ASP A 346 -14.02 -2.94 -26.94
C ASP A 346 -15.41 -3.59 -27.01
N GLU A 347 -16.36 -2.95 -27.71
CA GLU A 347 -17.72 -3.47 -27.90
C GLU A 347 -17.79 -4.84 -28.60
N LYS A 348 -16.73 -5.29 -29.24
CA LYS A 348 -16.64 -6.58 -29.95
C LYS A 348 -15.94 -7.67 -29.13
N SER A 349 -15.45 -7.32 -27.95
CA SER A 349 -14.72 -8.25 -27.10
C SER A 349 -15.62 -9.39 -26.65
N VAL A 350 -15.10 -10.63 -26.74
CA VAL A 350 -15.80 -11.82 -26.29
C VAL A 350 -15.76 -11.86 -24.78
N THR A 351 -16.91 -12.11 -24.15
CA THR A 351 -16.97 -12.30 -22.71
C THR A 351 -16.19 -13.57 -22.34
N ALA A 352 -15.24 -13.43 -21.44
CA ALA A 352 -14.47 -14.56 -20.92
C ALA A 352 -15.34 -15.48 -20.03
N GLU A 353 -14.88 -16.70 -19.82
CA GLU A 353 -15.47 -17.61 -18.84
C GLU A 353 -14.91 -17.25 -17.45
N TYR A 354 -15.79 -17.18 -16.45
CA TYR A 354 -15.41 -16.87 -15.07
C TYR A 354 -15.82 -18.01 -14.11
N SER A 355 -15.08 -18.19 -13.02
CA SER A 355 -15.42 -19.14 -11.96
C SER A 355 -16.72 -18.77 -11.26
N GLU A 356 -16.92 -17.49 -11.06
CA GLU A 356 -18.07 -16.89 -10.39
C GLU A 356 -18.30 -15.51 -11.02
N SER A 357 -19.53 -15.00 -10.94
CA SER A 357 -19.87 -13.69 -11.49
C SER A 357 -20.69 -12.86 -10.51
N LEU A 358 -20.35 -11.59 -10.42
CA LEU A 358 -21.08 -10.55 -9.69
C LEU A 358 -21.43 -9.41 -10.65
N SER A 359 -22.46 -8.64 -10.32
CA SER A 359 -22.88 -7.49 -11.12
C SER A 359 -23.28 -6.33 -10.19
N LEU A 360 -22.90 -5.11 -10.59
CA LEU A 360 -23.24 -3.88 -9.91
C LEU A 360 -23.74 -2.83 -10.91
N ASP A 361 -24.99 -2.40 -10.72
CA ASP A 361 -25.50 -1.19 -11.36
C ASP A 361 -24.97 0.04 -10.60
N MET A 362 -24.05 0.77 -11.20
CA MET A 362 -23.42 1.95 -10.58
C MET A 362 -24.41 3.08 -10.29
N SER A 363 -25.61 3.08 -10.91
CA SER A 363 -26.66 4.05 -10.61
C SER A 363 -27.24 3.92 -9.20
N THR A 364 -26.97 2.79 -8.52
CA THR A 364 -27.44 2.52 -7.15
C THR A 364 -26.48 3.01 -6.07
N ILE A 365 -25.32 3.53 -6.43
CA ILE A 365 -24.32 4.01 -5.49
C ILE A 365 -24.84 5.21 -4.70
N VAL A 366 -24.58 5.21 -3.41
CA VAL A 366 -24.90 6.33 -2.52
C VAL A 366 -23.64 6.80 -1.79
N PRO A 367 -23.55 8.09 -1.45
CA PRO A 367 -22.44 8.61 -0.65
C PRO A 367 -22.26 7.79 0.62
N SER A 368 -21.02 7.43 0.91
CA SER A 368 -20.68 6.47 1.97
C SER A 368 -19.37 6.85 2.65
N LEU A 369 -19.18 6.31 3.84
CA LEU A 369 -17.89 6.23 4.53
C LEU A 369 -17.69 4.80 5.04
N ALA A 370 -16.52 4.47 5.59
CA ALA A 370 -16.28 3.18 6.18
C ALA A 370 -15.63 3.30 7.56
N GLY A 371 -16.01 2.42 8.49
CA GLY A 371 -15.50 2.39 9.87
C GLY A 371 -16.59 2.09 10.88
N PRO A 372 -16.27 2.25 12.20
CA PRO A 372 -15.03 2.80 12.75
C PRO A 372 -13.88 1.79 12.92
N LYS A 373 -14.10 0.49 12.69
CA LYS A 373 -13.12 -0.56 13.02
C LYS A 373 -12.34 -1.08 11.80
N ARG A 374 -13.00 -1.20 10.62
CA ARG A 374 -12.40 -1.87 9.46
C ARG A 374 -12.73 -1.12 8.16
N PRO A 375 -11.85 -1.17 7.15
CA PRO A 375 -12.07 -0.47 5.88
C PRO A 375 -13.23 -1.02 5.03
N GLN A 376 -13.66 -2.25 5.28
CA GLN A 376 -14.80 -2.87 4.61
C GLN A 376 -16.14 -2.67 5.33
N ASP A 377 -16.17 -2.03 6.50
CA ASP A 377 -17.41 -1.73 7.23
C ASP A 377 -18.05 -0.45 6.63
N ARG A 378 -18.65 -0.60 5.44
CA ARG A 378 -19.28 0.51 4.71
C ARG A 378 -20.56 0.97 5.40
N VAL A 379 -20.74 2.28 5.46
CA VAL A 379 -21.90 2.96 6.04
C VAL A 379 -22.39 4.03 5.07
N PRO A 380 -23.67 4.01 4.63
CA PRO A 380 -24.26 5.13 3.92
C PRO A 380 -24.13 6.44 4.73
N LEU A 381 -23.82 7.54 4.06
CA LEU A 381 -23.58 8.82 4.73
C LEU A 381 -24.84 9.32 5.48
N SER A 382 -26.05 8.94 5.01
CA SER A 382 -27.31 9.19 5.72
C SER A 382 -27.36 8.57 7.12
N ASP A 383 -26.66 7.47 7.33
CA ASP A 383 -26.70 6.67 8.55
C ASP A 383 -25.49 6.93 9.46
N SER A 384 -24.56 7.81 9.03
CA SER A 384 -23.27 8.04 9.68
C SER A 384 -23.39 8.44 11.14
N LYS A 385 -24.37 9.33 11.47
CA LYS A 385 -24.61 9.77 12.83
C LYS A 385 -25.12 8.65 13.75
N SER A 386 -26.14 7.90 13.30
CA SER A 386 -26.69 6.78 14.11
C SER A 386 -25.66 5.67 14.29
N MET A 387 -24.92 5.32 13.24
CA MET A 387 -23.84 4.36 13.30
C MET A 387 -22.74 4.77 14.30
N TYR A 388 -22.33 6.06 14.28
CA TYR A 388 -21.36 6.55 15.26
C TYR A 388 -21.87 6.35 16.69
N VAL A 389 -23.11 6.74 16.99
CA VAL A 389 -23.71 6.63 18.32
C VAL A 389 -23.71 5.18 18.82
N ASP A 390 -24.13 4.24 17.95
CA ASP A 390 -24.20 2.82 18.27
C ASP A 390 -22.80 2.22 18.47
N ALA A 391 -21.85 2.55 17.58
CA ALA A 391 -20.48 2.08 17.66
C ALA A 391 -19.74 2.64 18.90
N HIS A 392 -19.98 3.90 19.25
CA HIS A 392 -19.44 4.51 20.46
C HIS A 392 -19.96 3.81 21.72
N ALA A 393 -21.27 3.57 21.79
CA ALA A 393 -21.87 2.86 22.93
C ALA A 393 -21.34 1.43 23.06
N ALA A 394 -21.16 0.72 21.93
CA ALA A 394 -20.58 -0.62 21.91
C ALA A 394 -19.12 -0.62 22.38
N LEU A 395 -18.30 0.35 21.94
CA LEU A 395 -16.91 0.49 22.35
C LEU A 395 -16.77 0.76 23.85
N GLN A 396 -17.59 1.66 24.40
CA GLN A 396 -17.61 1.95 25.85
C GLN A 396 -17.95 0.70 26.67
N LYS A 397 -18.93 -0.09 26.22
CA LYS A 397 -19.31 -1.35 26.86
C LYS A 397 -18.18 -2.40 26.76
N GLU A 398 -17.53 -2.55 25.63
CA GLU A 398 -16.44 -3.49 25.40
C GLU A 398 -15.25 -3.19 26.33
N ARG A 399 -14.91 -1.92 26.48
CA ARG A 399 -13.79 -1.47 27.31
C ARG A 399 -14.06 -1.53 28.83
N GLY A 400 -15.33 -1.55 29.23
CA GLY A 400 -15.72 -1.50 30.62
C GLY A 400 -15.34 -0.20 31.32
N THR A 401 -14.94 0.84 30.59
CA THR A 401 -14.62 2.19 31.04
C THR A 401 -15.64 3.17 30.50
N GLN A 402 -15.91 4.23 31.24
CA GLN A 402 -16.72 5.33 30.71
C GLN A 402 -15.84 6.56 30.58
N SER A 403 -15.81 7.12 29.37
CA SER A 403 -15.28 8.45 29.13
C SER A 403 -15.99 9.47 30.01
N THR A 404 -15.32 10.54 30.40
CA THR A 404 -15.98 11.68 31.06
C THR A 404 -16.91 12.43 30.08
N GLY A 405 -16.84 12.13 28.79
CA GLY A 405 -17.64 12.70 27.71
C GLY A 405 -17.16 14.07 27.23
N THR A 406 -16.44 14.82 28.03
CA THR A 406 -15.96 16.18 27.71
C THR A 406 -14.77 16.59 28.56
N ALA A 407 -13.88 17.42 27.99
CA ALA A 407 -12.77 18.06 28.70
C ALA A 407 -12.60 19.50 28.24
N ALA A 408 -12.31 20.42 29.16
CA ALA A 408 -11.95 21.78 28.81
C ALA A 408 -10.49 21.86 28.31
N VAL A 409 -10.25 22.51 27.18
CA VAL A 409 -8.93 22.65 26.57
C VAL A 409 -8.66 24.10 26.20
N ALA A 410 -7.46 24.58 26.50
CA ALA A 410 -6.95 25.84 26.01
C ALA A 410 -5.80 25.55 25.02
N TYR A 411 -5.96 25.96 23.77
CA TYR A 411 -4.97 25.75 22.70
C TYR A 411 -5.01 26.87 21.66
N ASN A 412 -3.85 27.34 21.24
CA ASN A 412 -3.69 28.43 20.25
C ASN A 412 -4.56 29.67 20.53
N GLY A 413 -4.64 30.10 21.79
CA GLY A 413 -5.41 31.27 22.20
C GLY A 413 -6.92 31.10 22.18
N SER A 414 -7.41 29.87 22.00
CA SER A 414 -8.83 29.50 22.05
C SER A 414 -9.10 28.59 23.24
N GLU A 415 -10.26 28.77 23.88
CA GLU A 415 -10.78 27.86 24.89
C GLU A 415 -12.01 27.14 24.32
N PHE A 416 -12.06 25.82 24.47
CA PHE A 416 -13.14 24.99 23.96
C PHE A 416 -13.34 23.73 24.79
N ALA A 417 -14.50 23.11 24.63
CA ALA A 417 -14.78 21.77 25.14
C ALA A 417 -14.42 20.74 24.06
N LEU A 418 -13.52 19.80 24.38
CA LEU A 418 -13.25 18.64 23.56
C LEU A 418 -14.18 17.51 24.02
N ASN A 419 -15.03 17.02 23.15
CA ASN A 419 -16.05 16.03 23.45
C ASN A 419 -15.74 14.66 22.83
N ASP A 420 -16.38 13.61 23.36
CA ASP A 420 -16.44 12.33 22.64
C ASP A 420 -16.98 12.55 21.22
N GLY A 421 -16.43 11.84 20.26
CA GLY A 421 -16.75 12.01 18.83
C GLY A 421 -16.07 13.19 18.15
N ALA A 422 -15.27 13.98 18.87
CA ALA A 422 -14.48 15.03 18.23
C ALA A 422 -13.54 14.44 17.20
N VAL A 423 -13.54 15.01 15.98
CA VAL A 423 -12.56 14.71 14.94
C VAL A 423 -11.27 15.47 15.27
N VAL A 424 -10.24 14.73 15.74
CA VAL A 424 -8.95 15.33 16.11
C VAL A 424 -7.89 15.19 15.01
N ILE A 425 -8.11 14.29 14.04
CA ILE A 425 -7.29 14.14 12.82
C ILE A 425 -8.20 14.15 11.61
N ALA A 426 -7.92 15.02 10.65
CA ALA A 426 -8.54 15.04 9.33
C ALA A 426 -7.43 15.04 8.28
N ALA A 427 -7.23 13.91 7.60
CA ALA A 427 -6.09 13.70 6.72
C ALA A 427 -6.51 13.35 5.29
N ILE A 428 -6.14 14.19 4.33
CA ILE A 428 -6.11 13.80 2.92
C ILE A 428 -4.76 13.12 2.71
N THR A 429 -4.78 11.79 2.68
CA THR A 429 -3.56 10.96 2.67
C THR A 429 -3.40 10.21 1.35
N SER A 430 -2.18 9.91 1.00
CA SER A 430 -1.73 9.53 -0.35
C SER A 430 -2.16 8.13 -0.85
N CYS A 431 -2.68 7.24 0.01
CA CYS A 431 -2.75 5.83 -0.36
C CYS A 431 -3.73 5.49 -1.48
N THR A 432 -5.00 5.90 -1.40
CA THR A 432 -6.05 5.40 -2.29
C THR A 432 -6.56 6.46 -3.25
N ASN A 433 -6.86 7.64 -2.74
CA ASN A 433 -7.64 8.63 -3.46
C ASN A 433 -6.80 9.69 -4.18
N THR A 434 -5.53 9.92 -3.80
CA THR A 434 -4.74 11.02 -4.37
C THR A 434 -4.30 10.78 -5.81
N SER A 435 -4.30 9.53 -6.29
CA SER A 435 -4.12 9.20 -7.70
C SER A 435 -5.32 9.54 -8.58
N ASN A 436 -6.44 9.95 -7.97
CA ASN A 436 -7.67 10.28 -8.66
C ASN A 436 -7.91 11.80 -8.68
N PRO A 437 -7.68 12.47 -9.82
CA PRO A 437 -7.84 13.92 -9.91
C PRO A 437 -9.25 14.41 -9.59
N ASN A 438 -10.28 13.61 -9.88
CA ASN A 438 -11.68 14.00 -9.65
C ASN A 438 -11.94 14.27 -8.17
N VAL A 439 -11.51 13.36 -7.29
CA VAL A 439 -11.76 13.53 -5.84
C VAL A 439 -10.82 14.56 -5.22
N MET A 440 -9.60 14.72 -5.74
CA MET A 440 -8.66 15.70 -5.23
C MET A 440 -9.07 17.13 -5.60
N LEU A 441 -9.42 17.38 -6.86
CA LEU A 441 -9.96 18.67 -7.30
C LEU A 441 -11.32 18.94 -6.68
N GLY A 442 -12.13 17.88 -6.47
CA GLY A 442 -13.38 17.97 -5.69
C GLY A 442 -13.16 18.48 -4.28
N ALA A 443 -12.14 17.98 -3.55
CA ALA A 443 -11.78 18.48 -2.21
C ALA A 443 -11.33 19.95 -2.24
N GLY A 444 -10.54 20.33 -3.24
CA GLY A 444 -10.14 21.71 -3.46
C GLY A 444 -11.33 22.65 -3.73
N LEU A 445 -12.31 22.19 -4.51
CA LEU A 445 -13.53 22.94 -4.78
C LEU A 445 -14.42 23.10 -3.52
N VAL A 446 -14.53 22.05 -2.69
CA VAL A 446 -15.19 22.14 -1.37
C VAL A 446 -14.51 23.20 -0.51
N ALA A 447 -13.17 23.15 -0.42
CA ALA A 447 -12.40 24.13 0.34
C ALA A 447 -12.58 25.56 -0.19
N LYS A 448 -12.58 25.75 -1.51
CA LYS A 448 -12.80 27.04 -2.16
C LYS A 448 -14.17 27.63 -1.82
N LYS A 449 -15.25 26.83 -1.91
CA LYS A 449 -16.58 27.26 -1.55
C LYS A 449 -16.70 27.57 -0.06
N ALA A 450 -16.12 26.76 0.81
CA ALA A 450 -16.11 26.97 2.26
C ALA A 450 -15.32 28.23 2.65
N ALA A 451 -14.14 28.46 2.07
CA ALA A 451 -13.33 29.65 2.31
C ALA A 451 -14.05 30.92 1.88
N ALA A 452 -14.77 30.90 0.75
CA ALA A 452 -15.59 32.02 0.28
C ALA A 452 -16.74 32.40 1.24
N LEU A 453 -17.19 31.44 2.06
CA LEU A 453 -18.20 31.66 3.12
C LEU A 453 -17.54 32.08 4.46
N GLY A 454 -16.22 32.22 4.53
CA GLY A 454 -15.50 32.57 5.75
C GLY A 454 -15.43 31.44 6.80
N VAL A 455 -15.64 30.19 6.37
CA VAL A 455 -15.59 29.01 7.24
C VAL A 455 -14.18 28.75 7.73
N LYS A 456 -14.06 28.27 8.97
CA LYS A 456 -12.80 27.80 9.58
C LYS A 456 -12.98 26.39 10.10
N VAL A 457 -11.89 25.64 10.09
CA VAL A 457 -11.81 24.32 10.73
C VAL A 457 -11.75 24.50 12.26
N LYS A 458 -12.23 23.56 13.02
CA LYS A 458 -12.22 23.62 14.48
C LYS A 458 -10.78 23.55 15.05
N PRO A 459 -10.46 24.30 16.13
CA PRO A 459 -9.08 24.43 16.62
C PRO A 459 -8.45 23.11 17.11
N TRP A 460 -9.25 22.10 17.42
CA TRP A 460 -8.76 20.79 17.87
C TRP A 460 -8.44 19.80 16.73
N VAL A 461 -8.74 20.16 15.46
CA VAL A 461 -8.54 19.27 14.31
C VAL A 461 -7.14 19.47 13.74
N LYS A 462 -6.32 18.43 13.82
CA LYS A 462 -5.06 18.34 13.09
C LYS A 462 -5.35 17.98 11.64
N THR A 463 -5.20 18.95 10.75
CA THR A 463 -5.42 18.78 9.30
C THR A 463 -4.09 18.53 8.58
N SER A 464 -4.11 17.69 7.54
CA SER A 464 -2.94 17.42 6.71
C SER A 464 -3.33 17.09 5.27
N LEU A 465 -2.48 17.51 4.32
CA LEU A 465 -2.52 17.11 2.93
C LEU A 465 -1.19 16.41 2.59
N ALA A 466 -1.24 15.12 2.33
CA ALA A 466 -0.11 14.34 1.86
C ALA A 466 -0.40 13.78 0.46
N PRO A 467 -0.04 14.51 -0.61
CA PRO A 467 -0.28 14.06 -1.98
C PRO A 467 0.53 12.80 -2.31
N GLY A 468 0.03 11.97 -3.20
CA GLY A 468 0.70 10.75 -3.64
C GLY A 468 1.77 11.00 -4.69
N SER A 469 1.81 12.19 -5.30
CA SER A 469 2.87 12.63 -6.21
C SER A 469 2.93 14.15 -6.30
N LEU A 470 4.02 14.66 -6.86
CA LEU A 470 4.19 16.09 -7.15
C LEU A 470 3.14 16.61 -8.15
N VAL A 471 2.64 15.76 -9.05
CA VAL A 471 1.60 16.10 -10.03
C VAL A 471 0.33 16.61 -9.35
N VAL A 472 -0.04 16.01 -8.21
CA VAL A 472 -1.24 16.39 -7.44
C VAL A 472 -1.13 17.83 -6.95
N THR A 473 0.01 18.22 -6.40
CA THR A 473 0.23 19.58 -5.94
C THR A 473 0.21 20.57 -7.10
N GLU A 474 0.82 20.22 -8.22
CA GLU A 474 0.87 21.10 -9.40
C GLU A 474 -0.53 21.37 -9.99
N TYR A 475 -1.38 20.36 -10.15
CA TYR A 475 -2.71 20.64 -10.69
C TYR A 475 -3.62 21.38 -9.68
N LEU A 476 -3.47 21.13 -8.37
CA LEU A 476 -4.18 21.90 -7.33
C LEU A 476 -3.76 23.37 -7.31
N GLU A 477 -2.46 23.63 -7.47
CA GLU A 477 -1.92 24.98 -7.55
C GLU A 477 -2.40 25.69 -8.81
N ASN A 478 -2.26 25.06 -9.98
CA ASN A 478 -2.68 25.62 -11.27
C ASN A 478 -4.19 25.91 -11.31
N ALA A 479 -5.01 25.08 -10.66
CA ALA A 479 -6.47 25.30 -10.51
C ALA A 479 -6.82 26.36 -9.46
N GLY A 480 -5.84 26.93 -8.74
CA GLY A 480 -6.06 27.88 -7.65
C GLY A 480 -6.83 27.28 -6.48
N LEU A 481 -6.65 25.99 -6.20
CA LEU A 481 -7.34 25.24 -5.16
C LEU A 481 -6.43 24.91 -3.95
N LEU A 482 -5.13 25.05 -4.08
CA LEU A 482 -4.20 24.79 -2.98
C LEU A 482 -4.34 25.83 -1.85
N ASP A 483 -4.43 27.13 -2.18
CA ASP A 483 -4.61 28.20 -1.17
C ASP A 483 -5.92 28.07 -0.38
N PRO A 484 -7.09 27.79 -0.99
CA PRO A 484 -8.30 27.44 -0.25
C PRO A 484 -8.14 26.26 0.73
N LEU A 485 -7.45 25.18 0.33
CA LEU A 485 -7.15 24.06 1.21
C LEU A 485 -6.26 24.50 2.38
N LYS A 486 -5.20 25.24 2.12
CA LYS A 486 -4.31 25.84 3.15
C LYS A 486 -5.09 26.75 4.12
N SER A 487 -6.04 27.53 3.63
CA SER A 487 -6.87 28.43 4.47
C SER A 487 -7.73 27.66 5.49
N LEU A 488 -8.01 26.38 5.22
CA LEU A 488 -8.65 25.44 6.12
C LEU A 488 -7.65 24.55 6.89
N GLY A 489 -6.35 24.85 6.80
CA GLY A 489 -5.29 24.14 7.51
C GLY A 489 -4.73 22.92 6.77
N PHE A 490 -5.25 22.54 5.61
CA PHE A 490 -4.75 21.43 4.79
C PHE A 490 -3.50 21.88 4.00
N HIS A 491 -2.37 22.07 4.73
CA HIS A 491 -1.08 22.30 4.13
C HIS A 491 -0.45 20.97 3.68
N VAL A 492 0.38 21.03 2.65
CA VAL A 492 1.20 19.88 2.25
C VAL A 492 2.19 19.59 3.39
N VAL A 493 2.22 18.34 3.85
CA VAL A 493 3.04 17.91 4.98
C VAL A 493 4.15 16.93 4.59
N GLY A 494 4.09 16.38 3.37
CA GLY A 494 5.04 15.43 2.81
C GLY A 494 4.43 14.70 1.62
N TYR A 495 5.27 14.01 0.86
CA TYR A 495 4.88 13.13 -0.24
C TYR A 495 5.20 11.69 0.16
N GLY A 496 4.17 10.87 0.41
CA GLY A 496 4.36 9.50 0.83
C GLY A 496 3.25 9.01 1.75
N CYS A 497 3.41 7.81 2.29
CA CYS A 497 2.43 7.18 3.16
C CYS A 497 2.53 7.73 4.59
N THR A 498 1.57 8.55 4.99
CA THR A 498 1.55 9.24 6.28
C THR A 498 0.54 8.61 7.26
N THR A 499 -0.58 9.24 7.48
CA THR A 499 -1.59 8.85 8.49
C THR A 499 -2.06 7.39 8.35
N CYS A 500 -2.20 6.88 7.14
CA CYS A 500 -2.65 5.52 6.87
C CYS A 500 -1.71 4.41 7.39
N ILE A 501 -0.39 4.68 7.45
CA ILE A 501 0.62 3.74 7.99
C ILE A 501 0.91 3.97 9.49
N GLY A 502 0.35 5.01 10.09
CA GLY A 502 0.61 5.37 11.47
C GLY A 502 1.64 6.49 11.65
N ASN A 503 2.01 7.16 10.57
CA ASN A 503 2.91 8.31 10.58
C ASN A 503 2.16 9.64 10.75
N SER A 504 1.06 9.62 11.54
CA SER A 504 0.26 10.83 11.82
C SER A 504 1.02 11.89 12.62
N GLY A 505 2.13 11.52 13.25
CA GLY A 505 2.84 12.36 14.20
C GLY A 505 2.02 12.63 15.48
N PRO A 506 2.58 13.36 16.45
CA PRO A 506 1.91 13.61 17.73
C PRO A 506 0.70 14.56 17.55
N LEU A 507 -0.32 14.38 18.40
CA LEU A 507 -1.33 15.41 18.61
C LEU A 507 -0.74 16.58 19.40
N PRO A 508 -1.30 17.80 19.29
CA PRO A 508 -0.92 18.91 20.16
C PRO A 508 -1.05 18.51 21.64
N GLU A 509 -0.04 18.83 22.45
CA GLU A 509 0.05 18.37 23.86
C GLU A 509 -1.20 18.65 24.68
N PRO A 510 -1.84 19.86 24.62
CA PRO A 510 -3.07 20.09 25.41
C PRO A 510 -4.24 19.20 24.99
N ILE A 511 -4.33 18.83 23.70
CA ILE A 511 -5.36 17.93 23.16
C ILE A 511 -5.07 16.49 23.58
N SER A 512 -3.82 16.03 23.39
CA SER A 512 -3.38 14.70 23.82
C SER A 512 -3.62 14.49 25.32
N LYS A 513 -3.21 15.47 26.15
CA LYS A 513 -3.44 15.42 27.59
C LYS A 513 -4.92 15.34 27.95
N ALA A 514 -5.76 16.11 27.30
CA ALA A 514 -7.22 16.07 27.55
C ALA A 514 -7.82 14.70 27.20
N ILE A 515 -7.39 14.09 26.09
CA ILE A 515 -7.84 12.76 25.68
C ILE A 515 -7.43 11.70 26.70
N ILE A 516 -6.17 11.71 27.13
CA ILE A 516 -5.62 10.70 28.05
C ILE A 516 -6.23 10.83 29.44
N ASP A 517 -6.20 12.03 30.02
CA ASP A 517 -6.64 12.29 31.40
C ASP A 517 -8.14 12.03 31.59
N ASN A 518 -8.95 12.14 30.55
CA ASN A 518 -10.39 12.01 30.58
C ASN A 518 -10.92 10.76 29.85
N ASP A 519 -10.02 9.91 29.34
CA ASP A 519 -10.33 8.72 28.53
C ASP A 519 -11.30 9.00 27.37
N LEU A 520 -11.18 10.17 26.74
CA LEU A 520 -12.09 10.58 25.67
C LEU A 520 -12.03 9.61 24.47
N THR A 521 -13.17 9.39 23.86
CA THR A 521 -13.28 8.63 22.60
C THR A 521 -13.32 9.60 21.41
N VAL A 522 -12.15 10.01 20.98
CA VAL A 522 -11.98 10.89 19.80
C VAL A 522 -11.87 10.09 18.51
N THR A 523 -12.03 10.79 17.39
CA THR A 523 -12.12 10.18 16.05
C THR A 523 -11.11 10.76 15.08
N SER A 524 -10.82 9.99 14.01
CA SER A 524 -10.14 10.47 12.82
C SER A 524 -11.00 10.26 11.58
N VAL A 525 -10.85 11.14 10.59
CA VAL A 525 -11.40 10.98 9.25
C VAL A 525 -10.27 11.13 8.25
N LEU A 526 -10.07 10.10 7.40
CA LEU A 526 -8.96 10.06 6.46
C LEU A 526 -9.38 9.50 5.10
N SER A 527 -8.73 9.95 4.03
CA SER A 527 -8.99 9.48 2.66
C SER A 527 -8.14 8.27 2.25
N GLY A 528 -7.50 7.60 3.20
CA GLY A 528 -6.70 6.40 2.98
C GLY A 528 -7.52 5.11 2.89
N ASN A 529 -6.83 3.98 2.92
CA ASN A 529 -7.44 2.65 2.86
C ASN A 529 -7.37 1.86 4.19
N ARG A 530 -6.77 2.42 5.23
CA ARG A 530 -6.63 1.79 6.54
C ARG A 530 -7.22 2.68 7.62
N ASN A 531 -8.05 2.10 8.49
CA ASN A 531 -8.70 2.81 9.58
C ASN A 531 -8.67 2.00 10.89
N PHE A 532 -7.66 1.15 11.08
CA PHE A 532 -7.56 0.33 12.28
C PHE A 532 -7.21 1.16 13.52
N GLU A 533 -7.86 0.86 14.63
CA GLU A 533 -7.53 1.42 15.94
C GLU A 533 -6.06 1.14 16.29
N GLY A 534 -5.38 2.15 16.83
CA GLY A 534 -3.95 2.08 17.19
C GLY A 534 -2.99 2.11 16.02
N ARG A 535 -3.48 2.02 14.75
CA ARG A 535 -2.66 2.15 13.56
C ARG A 535 -2.57 3.60 13.08
N VAL A 536 -3.70 4.31 13.00
CA VAL A 536 -3.75 5.70 12.57
C VAL A 536 -3.06 6.60 13.60
N HIS A 537 -3.45 6.45 14.87
CA HIS A 537 -2.82 7.13 16.01
C HIS A 537 -3.16 6.37 17.30
N ALA A 538 -2.21 6.28 18.23
CA ALA A 538 -2.38 5.51 19.47
C ALA A 538 -3.54 6.00 20.36
N GLU A 539 -3.81 7.30 20.35
CA GLU A 539 -4.83 7.95 21.17
C GLU A 539 -6.21 8.00 20.51
N VAL A 540 -6.33 7.69 19.20
CA VAL A 540 -7.57 7.78 18.44
C VAL A 540 -8.21 6.41 18.34
N LYS A 541 -9.40 6.27 18.92
CA LYS A 541 -10.07 4.98 19.11
C LYS A 541 -11.04 4.61 17.98
N MET A 542 -11.55 5.58 17.24
CA MET A 542 -12.51 5.36 16.15
C MET A 542 -12.03 6.08 14.90
N ASN A 543 -11.89 5.33 13.79
CA ASN A 543 -11.27 5.84 12.59
C ASN A 543 -12.19 5.61 11.38
N TYR A 544 -12.36 6.62 10.53
CA TYR A 544 -13.27 6.59 9.40
C TYR A 544 -12.58 6.89 8.09
N LEU A 545 -12.83 6.05 7.08
CA LEU A 545 -12.45 6.30 5.70
C LEU A 545 -13.54 7.11 5.01
N ALA A 546 -13.15 8.16 4.32
CA ALA A 546 -14.05 9.02 3.58
C ALA A 546 -13.36 9.55 2.30
N SER A 547 -14.13 10.01 1.34
CA SER A 547 -13.58 10.73 0.19
C SER A 547 -12.86 12.02 0.63
N PRO A 548 -11.83 12.48 -0.12
CA PRO A 548 -11.16 13.75 0.17
C PRO A 548 -12.11 14.94 0.38
N PRO A 549 -13.18 15.13 -0.42
CA PRO A 549 -14.18 16.18 -0.16
C PRO A 549 -14.88 16.02 1.21
N LEU A 550 -15.22 14.78 1.61
CA LEU A 550 -15.83 14.52 2.91
C LEU A 550 -14.84 14.70 4.06
N VAL A 551 -13.55 14.41 3.89
CA VAL A 551 -12.52 14.73 4.89
C VAL A 551 -12.51 16.22 5.20
N VAL A 552 -12.59 17.10 4.18
CA VAL A 552 -12.69 18.55 4.36
C VAL A 552 -13.98 18.92 5.10
N ALA A 553 -15.12 18.34 4.73
CA ALA A 553 -16.42 18.60 5.37
C ALA A 553 -16.41 18.20 6.87
N TYR A 554 -15.90 17.02 7.21
CA TYR A 554 -15.79 16.58 8.60
C TYR A 554 -14.76 17.36 9.43
N ALA A 555 -13.68 17.88 8.81
CA ALA A 555 -12.77 18.81 9.47
C ALA A 555 -13.47 20.12 9.87
N ILE A 556 -14.34 20.63 9.00
CA ILE A 556 -15.17 21.82 9.27
C ILE A 556 -16.16 21.54 10.40
N ALA A 557 -16.85 20.39 10.36
CA ALA A 557 -17.77 19.98 11.42
C ALA A 557 -17.06 19.74 12.76
N GLY A 558 -15.86 19.14 12.72
CA GLY A 558 -15.03 18.82 13.89
C GLY A 558 -15.59 17.71 14.78
N ARG A 559 -16.61 16.95 14.32
CA ARG A 559 -17.30 15.90 15.09
C ARG A 559 -17.93 14.85 14.18
N MET A 560 -18.06 13.62 14.67
CA MET A 560 -18.70 12.52 13.94
C MET A 560 -20.20 12.35 14.26
N ASP A 561 -20.67 12.85 15.38
CA ASP A 561 -22.07 12.78 15.81
C ASP A 561 -23.00 13.78 15.11
N ILE A 562 -22.81 13.95 13.82
CA ILE A 562 -23.52 14.92 12.95
C ILE A 562 -24.27 14.24 11.81
N ASP A 563 -25.49 14.67 11.54
CA ASP A 563 -26.19 14.41 10.29
C ASP A 563 -25.78 15.48 9.27
N VAL A 564 -24.81 15.14 8.42
CA VAL A 564 -24.22 16.11 7.48
C VAL A 564 -25.19 16.64 6.42
N TYR A 565 -26.33 15.97 6.22
CA TYR A 565 -27.36 16.44 5.29
C TYR A 565 -28.34 17.45 5.90
N ASN A 566 -28.67 17.28 7.18
CA ASN A 566 -29.76 18.03 7.83
C ASN A 566 -29.26 18.97 8.93
N GLU A 567 -28.05 18.81 9.42
CA GLU A 567 -27.43 19.70 10.40
C GLU A 567 -26.38 20.60 9.75
N PRO A 568 -26.22 21.86 10.21
CA PRO A 568 -25.14 22.70 9.74
C PRO A 568 -23.78 22.12 10.15
N LEU A 569 -22.82 22.10 9.22
CA LEU A 569 -21.43 21.73 9.51
C LEU A 569 -20.80 22.72 10.50
N THR A 570 -21.12 23.99 10.32
CA THR A 570 -20.64 25.09 11.17
C THR A 570 -21.52 26.32 11.04
N THR A 571 -21.28 27.27 11.96
CA THR A 571 -21.86 28.63 11.85
C THR A 571 -20.70 29.60 11.65
N THR A 572 -20.81 30.51 10.69
CA THR A 572 -19.82 31.56 10.41
C THR A 572 -19.83 32.64 11.51
N ALA A 573 -18.82 33.49 11.53
CA ALA A 573 -18.68 34.55 12.54
C ALA A 573 -19.84 35.56 12.53
N ASP A 574 -20.53 35.73 11.39
CA ASP A 574 -21.73 36.58 11.22
C ASP A 574 -23.04 35.82 11.52
N GLY A 575 -22.97 34.59 12.01
CA GLY A 575 -24.14 33.81 12.46
C GLY A 575 -24.83 33.02 11.36
N LYS A 576 -24.26 32.89 10.15
CA LYS A 576 -24.84 32.13 9.05
C LYS A 576 -24.53 30.65 9.23
N GLU A 577 -25.54 29.80 9.20
CA GLU A 577 -25.38 28.35 9.13
C GLU A 577 -24.88 27.89 7.76
N VAL A 578 -23.90 26.99 7.73
CA VAL A 578 -23.31 26.41 6.51
C VAL A 578 -23.55 24.91 6.49
N PHE A 579 -24.22 24.42 5.49
CA PHE A 579 -24.56 23.02 5.28
C PHE A 579 -23.66 22.40 4.22
N LEU A 580 -23.59 21.07 4.16
CA LEU A 580 -22.82 20.33 3.16
C LEU A 580 -23.18 20.75 1.72
N LYS A 581 -24.47 20.90 1.43
CA LYS A 581 -24.96 21.33 0.11
C LYS A 581 -24.46 22.71 -0.35
N ASP A 582 -24.09 23.59 0.59
CA ASP A 582 -23.63 24.95 0.26
C ASP A 582 -22.17 24.96 -0.25
N ILE A 583 -21.42 23.91 0.05
CA ILE A 583 -19.99 23.78 -0.29
C ILE A 583 -19.70 22.62 -1.24
N TRP A 584 -20.66 21.70 -1.49
CA TRP A 584 -20.45 20.55 -2.37
C TRP A 584 -20.39 20.96 -3.85
N PRO A 585 -19.38 20.54 -4.64
CA PRO A 585 -19.33 20.83 -6.07
C PRO A 585 -20.23 19.89 -6.86
N THR A 586 -20.69 20.33 -8.02
CA THR A 586 -21.34 19.48 -9.01
C THR A 586 -20.32 18.62 -9.75
N GLN A 587 -20.74 17.47 -10.28
CA GLN A 587 -19.86 16.63 -11.13
C GLN A 587 -19.32 17.41 -12.33
N LYS A 588 -20.15 18.33 -12.89
CA LYS A 588 -19.72 19.19 -13.99
C LYS A 588 -18.58 20.14 -13.58
N GLU A 589 -18.66 20.79 -12.42
CA GLU A 589 -17.59 21.66 -11.91
C GLU A 589 -16.30 20.87 -11.75
N VAL A 590 -16.37 19.64 -11.24
CA VAL A 590 -15.20 18.77 -11.09
C VAL A 590 -14.61 18.39 -12.46
N ALA A 591 -15.44 17.88 -13.37
CA ALA A 591 -15.01 17.45 -14.70
C ALA A 591 -14.41 18.60 -15.53
N ASP A 592 -15.01 19.80 -15.48
CA ASP A 592 -14.47 20.98 -16.13
C ASP A 592 -13.10 21.37 -15.55
N THR A 593 -12.94 21.28 -14.23
CA THR A 593 -11.67 21.58 -13.56
C THR A 593 -10.57 20.55 -13.92
N VAL A 594 -10.91 19.25 -13.96
CA VAL A 594 -9.96 18.20 -14.41
C VAL A 594 -9.50 18.49 -15.84
N ARG A 595 -10.44 18.69 -16.77
CA ARG A 595 -10.12 18.96 -18.17
C ARG A 595 -9.23 20.20 -18.35
N ASP A 596 -9.49 21.26 -17.59
CA ASP A 596 -8.84 22.56 -17.78
C ASP A 596 -7.46 22.64 -17.11
N PHE A 597 -7.18 21.81 -16.08
CA PHE A 597 -5.99 21.95 -15.24
C PHE A 597 -5.12 20.69 -15.10
N LEU A 598 -5.54 19.53 -15.63
CA LEU A 598 -4.69 18.33 -15.66
C LEU A 598 -4.04 18.21 -17.04
N THR A 599 -2.70 18.31 -17.10
CA THR A 599 -1.95 18.38 -18.34
C THR A 599 -0.73 17.47 -18.36
N VAL A 600 -0.27 17.09 -19.56
CA VAL A 600 0.92 16.26 -19.77
C VAL A 600 2.19 16.91 -19.21
N GLU A 601 2.29 18.25 -19.28
CA GLU A 601 3.45 18.99 -18.79
C GLU A 601 3.70 18.74 -17.29
N GLN A 602 2.66 18.58 -16.49
CA GLN A 602 2.79 18.34 -15.05
C GLN A 602 3.46 17.00 -14.79
N PHE A 603 3.06 15.95 -15.51
CA PHE A 603 3.68 14.63 -15.39
C PHE A 603 5.13 14.65 -15.89
N THR A 604 5.37 15.17 -17.07
CA THR A 604 6.72 15.20 -17.67
C THR A 604 7.70 16.03 -16.84
N LYS A 605 7.24 17.12 -16.24
CA LYS A 605 8.05 17.97 -15.35
C LYS A 605 8.35 17.23 -14.03
N SER A 606 7.34 16.64 -13.40
CA SER A 606 7.47 16.00 -12.09
C SER A 606 8.39 14.77 -12.15
N TYR A 607 8.42 14.05 -13.25
CA TYR A 607 9.18 12.79 -13.39
C TYR A 607 10.48 12.91 -14.21
N LYS A 608 10.83 14.11 -14.70
CA LYS A 608 11.99 14.32 -15.58
C LYS A 608 13.29 13.75 -15.02
N ASP A 609 13.55 13.95 -13.75
CA ASP A 609 14.80 13.56 -13.09
C ASP A 609 14.50 12.67 -11.85
N LEU A 610 13.52 11.76 -11.97
CA LEU A 610 12.97 10.94 -10.90
C LEU A 610 14.03 10.32 -9.96
N PHE A 611 15.11 9.80 -10.51
CA PHE A 611 16.14 9.09 -9.74
C PHE A 611 17.28 9.98 -9.23
N ALA A 612 17.30 11.26 -9.58
CA ALA A 612 18.35 12.20 -9.17
C ALA A 612 18.18 12.65 -7.71
N GLY A 613 16.93 12.83 -7.26
CA GLY A 613 16.57 13.31 -5.93
C GLY A 613 16.88 14.78 -5.67
N ASP A 614 16.57 15.20 -4.46
CA ASP A 614 16.81 16.56 -3.96
C ASP A 614 18.29 16.81 -3.59
N ALA A 615 18.57 18.03 -3.14
CA ALA A 615 19.90 18.42 -2.70
C ALA A 615 20.39 17.62 -1.48
N ASN A 616 19.51 17.10 -0.62
CA ASN A 616 19.87 16.29 0.54
C ASN A 616 20.26 14.89 0.11
N TRP A 617 19.49 14.26 -0.78
CA TRP A 617 19.84 13.00 -1.38
C TRP A 617 21.15 13.07 -2.17
N ALA A 618 21.36 14.15 -2.95
CA ALA A 618 22.59 14.34 -3.72
C ALA A 618 23.84 14.45 -2.84
N LYS A 619 23.74 15.05 -1.64
CA LYS A 619 24.84 15.22 -0.68
C LYS A 619 25.23 13.93 0.08
N LEU A 620 24.45 12.86 -0.01
CA LEU A 620 24.87 11.59 0.59
C LEU A 620 26.13 11.11 -0.13
N ASP A 621 27.23 11.13 0.60
CA ASP A 621 28.53 10.64 0.09
C ASP A 621 28.69 9.17 0.44
N VAL A 622 28.55 8.31 -0.57
CA VAL A 622 28.58 6.86 -0.43
C VAL A 622 29.64 6.30 -1.36
N GLU A 623 30.57 5.53 -0.81
CA GLU A 623 31.63 4.86 -1.56
C GLU A 623 31.04 3.84 -2.53
N GLU A 624 31.57 3.81 -3.75
CA GLU A 624 31.25 2.78 -4.73
C GLU A 624 32.06 1.54 -4.46
N SER A 625 31.40 0.48 -3.99
CA SER A 625 32.04 -0.77 -3.59
C SER A 625 31.15 -1.98 -3.88
N GLN A 626 31.78 -3.14 -4.18
CA GLN A 626 31.04 -4.40 -4.38
C GLN A 626 30.36 -4.91 -3.10
N LEU A 627 31.01 -4.69 -1.95
CA LEU A 627 30.50 -5.10 -0.65
C LEU A 627 30.11 -3.89 0.17
N TYR A 628 29.07 -4.02 0.96
CA TYR A 628 28.69 -2.99 1.91
C TYR A 628 29.66 -3.00 3.12
N SER A 629 30.03 -1.79 3.57
CA SER A 629 30.76 -1.63 4.83
C SER A 629 29.76 -1.58 5.98
N TRP A 630 29.67 -2.68 6.73
CA TRP A 630 28.73 -2.79 7.86
C TRP A 630 29.22 -1.97 9.05
N ASP A 631 28.84 -0.71 9.10
CA ASP A 631 29.13 0.18 10.23
C ASP A 631 28.25 -0.17 11.44
N ASP A 632 28.59 0.36 12.63
CA ASP A 632 27.76 0.18 13.83
C ASP A 632 26.48 1.05 13.72
N SER A 633 25.53 0.58 12.92
CA SER A 633 24.26 1.23 12.65
C SER A 633 23.13 0.57 13.45
N THR A 634 22.20 1.38 13.92
CA THR A 634 20.96 0.91 14.54
C THR A 634 19.79 0.77 13.55
N TYR A 635 20.01 1.08 12.26
CA TYR A 635 19.04 0.93 11.18
C TYR A 635 19.33 -0.23 10.23
N VAL A 636 20.61 -0.54 10.01
CA VAL A 636 21.06 -1.58 9.07
C VAL A 636 22.13 -2.42 9.75
N ALA A 637 21.94 -3.73 9.80
CA ALA A 637 22.90 -4.65 10.40
C ALA A 637 23.05 -5.90 9.53
N ASN A 638 24.29 -6.45 9.48
CA ASN A 638 24.55 -7.69 8.75
C ASN A 638 23.78 -8.85 9.41
N PRO A 639 22.84 -9.50 8.72
CA PRO A 639 22.04 -10.56 9.31
C PRO A 639 22.86 -11.85 9.45
N PRO A 640 22.56 -12.70 10.45
CA PRO A 640 23.33 -13.91 10.74
C PRO A 640 23.02 -15.10 9.82
N TYR A 641 22.19 -14.94 8.79
CA TYR A 641 21.64 -16.04 7.97
C TYR A 641 22.72 -16.88 7.29
N PHE A 642 23.85 -16.27 6.95
CA PHE A 642 24.95 -16.90 6.25
C PHE A 642 26.17 -17.17 7.14
N GLU A 643 26.05 -16.98 8.46
CA GLU A 643 27.05 -17.41 9.42
C GLU A 643 27.21 -18.92 9.32
N ASN A 644 28.28 -19.52 9.43
CA ASN A 644 28.49 -20.96 9.34
C ASN A 644 28.04 -21.67 8.04
N MET A 645 27.64 -20.91 7.01
CA MET A 645 27.32 -21.46 5.70
C MET A 645 28.60 -22.05 5.06
N THR A 646 28.49 -23.28 4.56
CA THR A 646 29.57 -24.00 3.86
C THR A 646 29.09 -24.47 2.49
N ALA A 647 30.03 -24.86 1.62
CA ALA A 647 29.71 -25.46 0.32
C ALA A 647 29.08 -26.85 0.44
N ASP A 648 29.29 -27.50 1.57
CA ASP A 648 28.73 -28.84 1.83
C ASP A 648 27.35 -28.73 2.41
N ILE A 649 26.37 -29.44 1.82
CA ILE A 649 24.96 -29.44 2.24
C ILE A 649 24.81 -30.48 3.36
N SER A 650 24.33 -30.01 4.52
CA SER A 650 23.96 -30.91 5.63
C SER A 650 22.62 -31.60 5.33
N PRO A 651 22.49 -32.89 5.65
CA PRO A 651 21.22 -33.59 5.50
C PRO A 651 20.16 -33.02 6.45
N VAL A 652 18.91 -33.10 6.05
CA VAL A 652 17.74 -32.74 6.90
C VAL A 652 17.71 -33.72 8.09
N ALA A 653 17.52 -33.16 9.28
CA ALA A 653 17.44 -33.94 10.52
C ALA A 653 16.09 -33.71 11.23
N ASP A 654 15.64 -34.70 12.01
CA ASP A 654 14.46 -34.56 12.84
C ASP A 654 14.65 -33.52 13.95
N ILE A 655 13.62 -32.73 14.22
CA ILE A 655 13.59 -31.78 15.33
C ILE A 655 13.10 -32.54 16.57
N THR A 656 13.96 -32.65 17.58
CA THR A 656 13.65 -33.36 18.81
C THR A 656 13.76 -32.45 20.03
N GLY A 657 12.93 -32.69 21.04
CA GLY A 657 12.97 -31.96 22.31
C GLY A 657 12.53 -30.50 22.25
N ALA A 658 11.87 -30.08 21.16
CA ALA A 658 11.39 -28.71 20.98
C ALA A 658 10.44 -28.27 22.09
N ARG A 659 10.45 -26.97 22.42
CA ARG A 659 9.50 -26.31 23.32
C ARG A 659 8.58 -25.38 22.56
N VAL A 660 7.31 -25.34 22.97
CA VAL A 660 6.35 -24.40 22.42
C VAL A 660 6.69 -22.99 22.94
N LEU A 661 7.06 -22.10 22.03
CA LEU A 661 7.37 -20.71 22.34
C LEU A 661 6.10 -19.85 22.39
N ALA A 662 5.18 -20.09 21.46
CA ALA A 662 3.89 -19.44 21.41
C ALA A 662 2.81 -20.41 20.93
N TYR A 663 1.61 -20.30 21.54
CA TYR A 663 0.40 -21.00 21.11
C TYR A 663 -0.68 -19.97 20.81
N LEU A 664 -0.91 -19.72 19.54
CA LEU A 664 -1.73 -18.64 19.02
C LEU A 664 -3.08 -19.16 18.50
N GLY A 665 -4.01 -18.25 18.30
CA GLY A 665 -5.32 -18.56 17.71
C GLY A 665 -5.33 -18.45 16.19
N ASP A 666 -6.54 -18.34 15.64
CA ASP A 666 -6.78 -18.07 14.23
C ASP A 666 -6.54 -16.59 13.91
N SER A 667 -6.34 -16.29 12.61
CA SER A 667 -6.24 -14.94 12.05
C SER A 667 -5.15 -14.07 12.70
N VAL A 668 -4.01 -14.66 13.04
CA VAL A 668 -2.82 -13.94 13.48
C VAL A 668 -2.17 -13.33 12.25
N THR A 669 -2.37 -12.04 12.05
CA THR A 669 -1.92 -11.32 10.85
C THR A 669 -0.45 -10.97 10.91
N THR A 670 0.11 -10.53 9.80
CA THR A 670 1.48 -10.00 9.71
C THR A 670 1.71 -8.80 10.64
N ASP A 671 0.69 -8.02 10.97
CA ASP A 671 0.77 -6.95 11.98
C ASP A 671 1.01 -7.46 13.41
N HIS A 672 0.51 -8.66 13.73
CA HIS A 672 0.77 -9.31 15.03
C HIS A 672 2.18 -9.90 15.07
N ILE A 673 2.67 -10.41 13.94
CA ILE A 673 3.95 -11.10 13.85
C ILE A 673 5.10 -10.08 13.79
N SER A 674 5.02 -9.11 12.87
CA SER A 674 6.08 -8.13 12.60
C SER A 674 5.54 -6.69 12.71
N PRO A 675 5.64 -6.04 13.88
CA PRO A 675 5.11 -4.71 14.09
C PRO A 675 5.82 -3.66 13.23
N ALA A 676 5.10 -2.59 12.88
CA ALA A 676 5.65 -1.45 12.15
C ALA A 676 5.63 -0.15 12.97
N GLY A 677 4.84 -0.11 14.05
CA GLY A 677 4.60 1.08 14.87
C GLY A 677 5.76 1.48 15.79
N ALA A 678 5.46 2.38 16.72
CA ALA A 678 6.42 2.93 17.67
C ALA A 678 7.05 1.86 18.58
N ILE A 679 8.32 2.06 18.92
CA ILE A 679 9.08 1.20 19.83
C ILE A 679 8.94 1.74 21.25
N LYS A 680 8.42 0.93 22.17
CA LYS A 680 8.31 1.31 23.60
C LYS A 680 9.67 1.25 24.29
N ALA A 681 9.95 2.21 25.16
CA ALA A 681 11.26 2.33 25.83
C ALA A 681 11.57 1.14 26.75
N ASP A 682 10.55 0.53 27.37
CA ASP A 682 10.66 -0.63 28.26
C ASP A 682 10.63 -1.98 27.54
N SER A 683 10.38 -1.99 26.23
CA SER A 683 10.39 -3.21 25.42
C SER A 683 11.83 -3.75 25.22
N PRO A 684 12.00 -5.04 24.83
CA PRO A 684 13.32 -5.58 24.48
C PRO A 684 14.06 -4.76 23.42
N ALA A 685 13.35 -4.29 22.37
CA ALA A 685 13.92 -3.44 21.32
C ALA A 685 14.29 -2.04 21.84
N GLY A 686 13.45 -1.44 22.71
CA GLY A 686 13.73 -0.13 23.33
C GLY A 686 14.96 -0.17 24.24
N LYS A 687 15.10 -1.23 25.04
CA LYS A 687 16.28 -1.45 25.90
C LYS A 687 17.56 -1.58 25.05
N TYR A 688 17.51 -2.38 23.97
CA TYR A 688 18.62 -2.53 23.04
C TYR A 688 19.03 -1.19 22.42
N LEU A 689 18.08 -0.37 22.00
CA LEU A 689 18.38 0.96 21.45
C LEU A 689 19.02 1.88 22.48
N GLN A 690 18.55 1.86 23.73
CA GLN A 690 19.15 2.63 24.84
C GLN A 690 20.58 2.17 25.14
N GLU A 691 20.84 0.86 25.12
CA GLU A 691 22.19 0.29 25.27
C GLU A 691 23.13 0.74 24.13
N LYS A 692 22.58 0.95 22.93
CA LYS A 692 23.30 1.55 21.78
C LYS A 692 23.37 3.08 21.83
N GLY A 693 22.88 3.73 22.89
CA GLY A 693 22.96 5.18 23.09
C GLY A 693 21.90 5.98 22.37
N VAL A 694 20.84 5.34 21.82
CA VAL A 694 19.73 6.03 21.17
C VAL A 694 18.73 6.50 22.24
N ASN A 695 18.38 7.79 22.22
CA ASN A 695 17.38 8.33 23.12
C ASN A 695 15.96 7.85 22.76
N PRO A 696 15.05 7.68 23.74
CA PRO A 696 13.66 7.27 23.45
C PRO A 696 12.92 8.12 22.42
N GLY A 697 13.18 9.43 22.38
CA GLY A 697 12.62 10.35 21.39
C GLY A 697 13.12 10.10 19.97
N ASP A 698 14.24 9.40 19.80
CA ASP A 698 14.90 9.14 18.52
C ASP A 698 14.71 7.66 18.08
N PHE A 699 13.88 6.89 18.78
CA PHE A 699 13.68 5.47 18.46
C PHE A 699 13.08 5.26 17.06
N ASN A 700 12.30 6.22 16.57
CA ASN A 700 11.55 6.08 15.34
C ASN A 700 10.57 4.88 15.47
N SER A 701 10.41 4.05 14.47
CA SER A 701 9.48 2.93 14.45
C SER A 701 10.17 1.60 14.12
N TYR A 702 9.51 0.47 14.41
CA TYR A 702 9.96 -0.83 13.92
C TYR A 702 10.06 -0.86 12.39
N GLY A 703 9.10 -0.21 11.69
CA GLY A 703 9.13 -0.14 10.22
C GLY A 703 10.40 0.49 9.69
N SER A 704 10.82 1.62 10.26
CA SER A 704 12.04 2.33 9.84
C SER A 704 13.34 1.57 10.12
N ARG A 705 13.32 0.61 11.07
CA ARG A 705 14.49 -0.16 11.50
C ARG A 705 14.52 -1.62 11.02
N ARG A 706 13.66 -1.98 10.07
CA ARG A 706 13.55 -3.34 9.55
C ARG A 706 14.84 -3.89 8.93
N GLY A 707 15.75 -3.04 8.47
CA GLY A 707 17.08 -3.44 8.02
C GLY A 707 18.01 -3.91 9.12
N ASN A 708 17.59 -3.85 10.40
CA ASN A 708 18.35 -4.33 11.55
C ASN A 708 17.62 -5.51 12.22
N HIS A 709 18.10 -6.73 11.96
CA HIS A 709 17.55 -7.97 12.50
C HIS A 709 17.51 -7.97 14.04
N GLU A 710 18.45 -7.32 14.72
CA GLU A 710 18.49 -7.21 16.17
C GLU A 710 17.27 -6.46 16.75
N ILE A 711 16.79 -5.45 16.05
CA ILE A 711 15.56 -4.74 16.40
C ILE A 711 14.33 -5.62 16.09
N MET A 712 14.32 -6.24 14.90
CA MET A 712 13.16 -7.00 14.43
C MET A 712 12.92 -8.26 15.26
N MET A 713 13.96 -9.04 15.61
CA MET A 713 13.80 -10.22 16.45
C MET A 713 13.28 -9.87 17.86
N ARG A 714 13.60 -8.67 18.37
CA ARG A 714 13.08 -8.17 19.66
C ARG A 714 11.65 -7.64 19.56
N GLY A 715 11.21 -7.33 18.34
CA GLY A 715 9.85 -6.89 18.04
C GLY A 715 8.91 -8.00 17.57
N THR A 716 9.42 -9.17 17.24
CA THR A 716 8.62 -10.31 16.78
C THR A 716 7.57 -10.68 17.85
N PHE A 717 6.30 -10.72 17.45
CA PHE A 717 5.14 -10.92 18.33
C PHE A 717 4.94 -9.86 19.43
N ALA A 718 5.57 -8.70 19.33
CA ALA A 718 5.42 -7.61 20.31
C ALA A 718 4.14 -6.76 20.12
N ASN A 719 3.23 -7.16 19.25
CA ASN A 719 1.96 -6.47 19.06
C ASN A 719 1.15 -6.48 20.36
N ILE A 720 0.69 -5.29 20.79
CA ILE A 720 0.00 -5.07 22.05
C ILE A 720 -1.32 -5.84 22.23
N ARG A 721 -1.86 -6.39 21.14
CA ARG A 721 -3.14 -7.15 21.11
C ARG A 721 -2.92 -8.64 20.96
N LEU A 722 -1.68 -9.10 20.84
CA LEU A 722 -1.41 -10.51 20.73
C LEU A 722 -1.86 -11.23 22.00
N ARG A 723 -2.58 -12.33 21.83
CA ARG A 723 -2.99 -13.21 22.95
C ARG A 723 -2.35 -14.57 22.76
N ASN A 724 -1.38 -14.85 23.61
CA ASN A 724 -0.70 -16.14 23.64
C ASN A 724 -1.37 -17.06 24.68
N LYS A 725 -1.88 -18.20 24.23
CA LYS A 725 -2.52 -19.20 25.11
C LYS A 725 -1.55 -19.83 26.10
N MET A 726 -0.22 -19.70 25.88
CA MET A 726 0.79 -20.07 26.85
C MET A 726 0.82 -19.15 28.07
N ALA A 727 0.39 -17.89 27.95
CA ALA A 727 0.34 -16.89 29.02
C ALA A 727 -1.08 -16.32 29.16
N PRO A 728 -2.05 -17.11 29.68
CA PRO A 728 -3.44 -16.68 29.79
C PRO A 728 -3.58 -15.43 30.65
N GLY A 729 -4.38 -14.46 30.20
CA GLY A 729 -4.63 -13.21 30.92
C GLY A 729 -3.64 -12.09 30.58
N THR A 730 -2.62 -12.33 29.75
CA THR A 730 -1.73 -11.30 29.22
C THR A 730 -2.15 -10.87 27.82
N GLU A 731 -1.81 -9.63 27.45
CA GLU A 731 -1.86 -9.12 26.08
C GLU A 731 -0.47 -8.58 25.72
N GLY A 732 -0.06 -8.80 24.46
CA GLY A 732 1.28 -8.44 23.97
C GLY A 732 2.22 -9.64 23.82
N GLY A 733 3.51 -9.36 23.70
CA GLY A 733 4.55 -10.33 23.41
C GLY A 733 5.00 -11.17 24.61
N PHE A 734 4.08 -11.75 25.37
CA PHE A 734 4.37 -12.54 26.57
C PHE A 734 4.17 -14.05 26.32
N THR A 735 4.96 -14.87 27.04
CA THR A 735 4.86 -16.33 27.03
C THR A 735 5.19 -16.89 28.43
N ARG A 736 5.05 -18.20 28.59
CA ARG A 736 5.56 -18.94 29.76
C ARG A 736 6.61 -19.93 29.34
N MET A 737 7.82 -19.72 29.82
CA MET A 737 8.98 -20.56 29.54
C MET A 737 8.88 -21.90 30.30
N GLN A 738 8.99 -23.00 29.58
CA GLN A 738 8.91 -24.35 30.13
C GLN A 738 10.30 -25.00 30.29
N PRO A 739 10.56 -25.85 31.29
CA PRO A 739 9.59 -26.41 32.27
C PRO A 739 9.37 -25.55 33.52
N ALA A 740 10.07 -24.42 33.67
CA ALA A 740 10.02 -23.59 34.88
C ALA A 740 8.68 -22.84 35.07
N ASP A 741 7.83 -22.83 34.05
CA ASP A 741 6.55 -22.11 34.01
C ASP A 741 6.67 -20.62 34.37
N THR A 742 7.76 -19.99 33.93
CA THR A 742 8.07 -18.59 34.22
C THR A 742 7.50 -17.67 33.14
N GLU A 743 6.71 -16.68 33.51
CA GLU A 743 6.22 -15.66 32.62
C GLU A 743 7.34 -14.69 32.22
N THR A 744 7.52 -14.48 30.92
CA THR A 744 8.53 -13.58 30.36
C THR A 744 8.12 -13.12 28.96
N THR A 745 8.92 -12.29 28.30
CA THR A 745 8.67 -11.94 26.90
C THR A 745 8.99 -13.12 25.97
N ILE A 746 8.33 -13.18 24.81
CA ILE A 746 8.61 -14.20 23.79
C ILE A 746 10.09 -14.13 23.37
N PHE A 747 10.64 -12.91 23.24
CA PHE A 747 12.04 -12.69 22.91
C PHE A 747 12.99 -13.28 23.97
N GLU A 748 12.81 -12.95 25.24
CA GLU A 748 13.66 -13.44 26.34
C GLU A 748 13.59 -14.96 26.47
N ALA A 749 12.39 -15.55 26.33
CA ALA A 749 12.25 -17.01 26.30
C ALA A 749 12.98 -17.65 25.12
N ALA A 750 12.87 -17.07 23.93
CA ALA A 750 13.58 -17.56 22.73
C ALA A 750 15.09 -17.52 22.91
N MET A 751 15.63 -16.42 23.45
CA MET A 751 17.07 -16.28 23.72
C MET A 751 17.55 -17.29 24.77
N GLN A 752 16.78 -17.56 25.81
CA GLN A 752 17.12 -18.57 26.82
C GLN A 752 17.12 -19.97 26.21
N TYR A 753 16.10 -20.34 25.45
CA TYR A 753 16.04 -21.64 24.78
C TYR A 753 17.19 -21.81 23.78
N GLN A 754 17.57 -20.76 23.05
CA GLN A 754 18.72 -20.78 22.16
C GLN A 754 20.02 -21.02 22.94
N ALA A 755 20.24 -20.33 24.06
CA ALA A 755 21.39 -20.51 24.93
C ALA A 755 21.48 -21.95 25.51
N ASP A 756 20.30 -22.55 25.76
CA ASP A 756 20.21 -23.94 26.25
C ASP A 756 20.26 -25.00 25.13
N ASN A 757 20.43 -24.59 23.84
CA ASN A 757 20.31 -25.42 22.65
C ASN A 757 19.02 -26.22 22.56
N VAL A 758 17.90 -25.61 22.96
CA VAL A 758 16.55 -26.18 22.89
C VAL A 758 15.82 -25.61 21.68
N PRO A 759 15.42 -26.44 20.71
CA PRO A 759 14.61 -25.98 19.60
C PRO A 759 13.27 -25.43 20.07
N THR A 760 12.76 -24.43 19.36
CA THR A 760 11.44 -23.84 19.62
C THR A 760 10.46 -24.10 18.50
N ILE A 761 9.16 -24.11 18.81
CA ILE A 761 8.06 -24.28 17.88
C ILE A 761 6.95 -23.28 18.21
N ILE A 762 6.30 -22.77 17.17
CA ILE A 762 5.12 -21.91 17.29
C ILE A 762 3.92 -22.69 16.73
N LEU A 763 2.84 -22.73 17.51
CA LEU A 763 1.57 -23.33 17.10
C LEU A 763 0.57 -22.21 16.85
N ALA A 764 -0.01 -22.17 15.67
CA ALA A 764 -1.02 -21.18 15.29
C ALA A 764 -2.23 -21.84 14.64
N GLY A 765 -3.36 -21.15 14.65
CA GLY A 765 -4.59 -21.58 14.01
C GLY A 765 -4.63 -21.25 12.51
N LYS A 766 -5.85 -21.16 11.97
CA LYS A 766 -6.08 -20.82 10.55
C LYS A 766 -5.67 -19.38 10.24
N GLU A 767 -5.33 -19.13 8.96
CA GLU A 767 -5.02 -17.79 8.42
C GLU A 767 -3.83 -17.11 9.15
N TYR A 768 -2.83 -17.89 9.58
CA TYR A 768 -1.59 -17.35 10.14
C TYR A 768 -0.80 -16.61 9.07
N GLY A 769 -0.33 -15.40 9.40
CA GLY A 769 0.45 -14.56 8.47
C GLY A 769 -0.37 -13.89 7.37
N SER A 770 -1.72 -13.92 7.46
CA SER A 770 -2.58 -13.16 6.53
C SER A 770 -2.44 -11.64 6.76
N GLY A 771 -2.68 -10.85 5.72
CA GLY A 771 -2.63 -9.38 5.80
C GLY A 771 -1.58 -8.77 4.87
N SER A 772 -1.02 -7.61 5.25
CA SER A 772 -0.04 -6.91 4.44
C SER A 772 1.34 -7.58 4.46
N SER A 773 2.13 -7.35 3.40
CA SER A 773 3.50 -7.85 3.26
C SER A 773 4.41 -7.32 4.38
N ARG A 774 4.71 -8.13 5.39
CA ARG A 774 5.58 -7.77 6.53
C ARG A 774 6.32 -8.96 7.12
N ASP A 775 6.51 -9.96 6.41
CA ASP A 775 6.83 -11.34 6.74
C ASP A 775 8.29 -11.60 7.12
N TRP A 776 8.82 -10.78 7.99
CA TRP A 776 10.16 -10.92 8.53
C TRP A 776 10.20 -11.66 9.88
N ALA A 777 9.22 -12.47 10.18
CA ALA A 777 9.18 -13.21 11.44
C ALA A 777 9.17 -14.71 11.24
#